data_4832c7e46565f8e4f72807bbb8379b9a
#
_entry.id   4832c7e46565f8e4f72807bbb8379b9a
#
_cell.length_a   1.000
_cell.length_b   1.000
_cell.length_c   1.000
_cell.angle_alpha   90.00
_cell.angle_beta   90.00
_cell.angle_gamma   90.00
#
_symmetry.space_group_name_H-M   'P 1'
#
loop_
_entity.id
_entity.type
_entity.pdbx_description
1 polymer ?
#
loop_
_entity_poly.entity_id
_entity_poly.type
_entity_poly.pdbx_seq_one_letter_code
_entity_poly.pdbx_strand_id
1 'polypeptide(L)'
;MRHAQLHIMHMLLVFYVTIWLDARRLAGVQVLMAASDFAAFDFAAFDSRRDQTHDDDIDCARHRLALTQRHAVGAAAAPGRPRQDPRAEARVHAQKGAVDGQLRNGLREQLETTQSGMTGLSDGQKTVQMIKDEMMSIDRLCSESQTMIKDFASINLVSQAHRNFGAVEAMRRNLETFNDRLTVVEGMLRQDDDDKENMPNLLPCHYELTQLRNIRDDAMEQIQRADDPSLESTLEDYFARLDDTIDWFDEHVGILAMNLINLVVNDNNGLVVRFAVVMEAEERSDQRVAALQEALKDHEEMAVRFQSITDGAKKVRGYKDKFMQAIKLSAEQQFDQAREEFLDDATQLEKIMKWYFNDLNAVKIGMTPLMPKKWRIAKTYADVYHQLMHDFLVGMVDDPQGSSAHTLEIVSFPEKYYKKMAKLGFRQEDLAPHVIDNREAELVRDFRQLIIKFLDEWIDRIFDQEKKDFADRNVEGSNLDQDEYGYFRTKNLVALWRMLREQVEAGAGSKRTDVVEGVVDAMFLRLRTRQQAQGRRGGGGPDNLEGFQALQDWLVATANDQIACIDDNEEENRLGYLSSFRQMFEPHVSPQYLERADQEVAALRDGYVDFSTWCITKFAQLVFAVDFKSVMPDFFTPRWYPNTAMKQMVVTFEEYVNDYRQVLHHSLVDIFTEIFADELLVNYLSSVRNKGARFRRADPFRDKLFNDISTAFELFNNLPNPDVGQAIKQTWRVTEPFLRLLSADKDAVADEFEAFKTAYWDLQISWVEAVLRARDDFERGHAQRRQGPRRADGRDEGPETIMSKVK
;
A
#
# COMPACT_ATOMS: atom_id res chain seq x y z
N MET A 1 -19.70 -67.26 -2.78
CA MET A 1 -20.56 -66.41 -3.62
C MET A 1 -21.88 -67.08 -4.03
N ARG A 2 -21.95 -68.18 -4.81
CA ARG A 2 -23.21 -68.77 -5.19
C ARG A 2 -24.13 -69.26 -4.02
N HIS A 3 -23.58 -69.73 -2.88
CA HIS A 3 -24.33 -70.04 -1.68
C HIS A 3 -24.93 -68.84 -0.94
N ALA A 4 -24.18 -67.67 -0.91
CA ALA A 4 -24.67 -66.41 -0.36
C ALA A 4 -25.81 -65.84 -1.23
N GLN A 5 -25.69 -65.90 -2.57
CA GLN A 5 -26.74 -65.47 -3.49
C GLN A 5 -28.02 -66.30 -3.34
N LEU A 6 -27.90 -67.61 -3.20
CA LEU A 6 -29.05 -68.50 -2.94
C LEU A 6 -29.69 -68.25 -1.59
N HIS A 7 -28.91 -67.90 -0.56
CA HIS A 7 -29.42 -67.59 0.79
C HIS A 7 -30.13 -66.22 0.79
N ILE A 8 -29.59 -65.24 0.14
CA ILE A 8 -30.23 -63.93 -0.04
C ILE A 8 -31.55 -64.09 -0.82
N MET A 9 -31.52 -64.83 -1.93
CA MET A 9 -32.76 -65.15 -2.68
C MET A 9 -33.83 -65.86 -1.90
N HIS A 10 -33.48 -66.88 -1.12
CA HIS A 10 -34.41 -67.57 -0.30
C HIS A 10 -35.00 -66.69 0.78
N MET A 11 -34.17 -65.85 1.39
CA MET A 11 -34.56 -64.87 2.41
C MET A 11 -35.46 -63.77 1.83
N LEU A 12 -35.17 -63.21 0.67
CA LEU A 12 -36.01 -62.26 -0.03
C LEU A 12 -37.38 -62.85 -0.39
N LEU A 13 -37.41 -64.05 -0.78
CA LEU A 13 -38.69 -64.79 -1.07
C LEU A 13 -39.53 -64.97 0.16
N VAL A 14 -38.95 -65.40 1.30
CA VAL A 14 -39.60 -65.51 2.60
C VAL A 14 -40.10 -64.16 3.10
N PHE A 15 -39.32 -63.15 2.91
CA PHE A 15 -39.63 -61.77 3.31
C PHE A 15 -40.81 -61.20 2.54
N TYR A 16 -40.86 -61.40 1.22
CA TYR A 16 -41.98 -60.96 0.41
C TYR A 16 -43.26 -61.72 0.69
N VAL A 17 -43.16 -63.00 1.04
CA VAL A 17 -44.29 -63.81 1.50
C VAL A 17 -44.79 -63.33 2.85
N THR A 18 -43.91 -62.83 3.74
CA THR A 18 -44.29 -62.26 5.05
C THR A 18 -44.98 -60.90 4.87
N ILE A 19 -44.44 -60.00 4.01
CA ILE A 19 -45.12 -58.73 3.67
C ILE A 19 -46.46 -58.99 2.99
N TRP A 20 -46.57 -60.04 2.16
CA TRP A 20 -47.85 -60.42 1.54
C TRP A 20 -48.87 -60.91 2.57
N LEU A 21 -48.45 -61.62 3.62
CA LEU A 21 -49.28 -62.04 4.73
C LEU A 21 -49.69 -60.88 5.66
N ASP A 22 -48.81 -59.91 5.87
CA ASP A 22 -49.11 -58.66 6.63
C ASP A 22 -49.97 -57.68 5.82
N ALA A 23 -49.76 -57.50 4.50
CA ALA A 23 -50.69 -56.79 3.62
C ALA A 23 -52.11 -57.34 3.65
N ARG A 24 -52.26 -58.66 3.89
CA ARG A 24 -53.57 -59.28 4.13
C ARG A 24 -54.22 -58.88 5.47
N ARG A 25 -53.40 -58.48 6.46
CA ARG A 25 -53.87 -57.95 7.74
C ARG A 25 -54.23 -56.47 7.68
N LEU A 26 -53.59 -55.73 6.81
CA LEU A 26 -53.78 -54.27 6.59
C LEU A 26 -54.78 -53.93 5.47
N ALA A 27 -55.40 -54.96 4.79
CA ALA A 27 -56.38 -54.79 3.71
C ALA A 27 -57.70 -54.15 4.17
N GLY A 28 -57.76 -53.40 5.26
CA GLY A 28 -58.82 -52.51 5.66
C GLY A 28 -58.80 -51.11 5.13
N VAL A 29 -57.70 -50.69 4.42
CA VAL A 29 -57.55 -49.32 3.88
C VAL A 29 -57.32 -49.37 2.37
N GLN A 30 -58.31 -48.87 1.69
CA GLN A 30 -58.51 -48.81 0.24
C GLN A 30 -57.53 -47.94 -0.51
N VAL A 31 -57.10 -48.42 -1.67
CA VAL A 31 -57.24 -47.78 -3.05
C VAL A 31 -56.41 -46.62 -3.35
N LEU A 32 -55.54 -46.71 -4.35
CA LEU A 32 -55.73 -46.03 -5.65
C LEU A 32 -54.64 -46.37 -6.66
N MET A 33 -55.11 -46.79 -7.76
CA MET A 33 -54.30 -47.03 -8.95
C MET A 33 -54.57 -46.03 -10.04
N ALA A 34 -53.60 -45.88 -10.89
CA ALA A 34 -53.58 -45.25 -12.20
C ALA A 34 -52.86 -43.91 -12.21
N ALA A 35 -51.59 -43.97 -12.34
CA ALA A 35 -50.81 -42.86 -12.99
C ALA A 35 -49.44 -43.36 -13.45
N SER A 36 -49.39 -44.48 -14.22
CA SER A 36 -48.11 -44.96 -14.77
C SER A 36 -47.69 -44.30 -16.08
N ASP A 37 -48.48 -43.35 -16.62
CA ASP A 37 -48.18 -42.73 -17.93
C ASP A 37 -47.91 -41.20 -17.92
N PHE A 38 -47.69 -40.59 -16.74
CA PHE A 38 -47.46 -39.16 -16.67
C PHE A 38 -46.05 -38.78 -16.09
N ALA A 39 -45.05 -39.65 -16.29
CA ALA A 39 -43.69 -39.37 -15.85
C ALA A 39 -42.81 -38.56 -16.88
N ALA A 40 -43.41 -37.72 -17.71
CA ALA A 40 -42.66 -36.90 -18.63
C ALA A 40 -43.21 -35.44 -18.74
N PHE A 41 -43.37 -34.78 -17.61
CA PHE A 41 -43.52 -33.36 -17.64
C PHE A 41 -42.48 -32.68 -16.72
N ASP A 42 -41.60 -32.01 -17.35
CA ASP A 42 -40.45 -31.29 -16.80
C ASP A 42 -40.90 -30.08 -15.97
N PHE A 43 -41.26 -30.30 -14.69
CA PHE A 43 -41.69 -29.24 -13.79
C PHE A 43 -40.50 -28.36 -13.27
N ALA A 44 -39.27 -28.82 -13.44
CA ALA A 44 -38.09 -28.11 -13.02
C ALA A 44 -37.69 -26.94 -13.96
N ALA A 45 -38.28 -26.88 -15.17
CA ALA A 45 -37.98 -25.81 -16.12
C ALA A 45 -38.78 -24.49 -15.85
N PHE A 46 -39.76 -24.54 -14.91
CA PHE A 46 -40.64 -23.38 -14.70
C PHE A 46 -40.25 -22.48 -13.53
N ASP A 47 -39.51 -23.00 -12.54
CA ASP A 47 -39.19 -22.22 -11.33
C ASP A 47 -37.84 -21.48 -11.43
N SER A 48 -36.86 -22.01 -12.20
CA SER A 48 -35.55 -21.37 -12.35
C SER A 48 -35.55 -20.12 -13.26
N ARG A 49 -36.67 -19.80 -13.94
CA ARG A 49 -36.77 -18.57 -14.72
C ARG A 49 -37.39 -17.39 -13.96
N ARG A 50 -37.82 -17.59 -12.72
CA ARG A 50 -38.59 -16.57 -11.98
C ARG A 50 -37.74 -15.60 -11.18
N ASP A 51 -36.56 -15.97 -10.72
CA ASP A 51 -35.78 -15.16 -9.79
C ASP A 51 -34.57 -14.43 -10.40
N GLN A 52 -34.10 -14.82 -11.59
CA GLN A 52 -32.86 -14.22 -12.12
C GLN A 52 -33.06 -13.10 -13.15
N THR A 53 -34.28 -12.93 -13.74
CA THR A 53 -34.52 -11.85 -14.70
C THR A 53 -35.11 -10.58 -14.08
N HIS A 54 -35.57 -10.62 -12.82
CA HIS A 54 -36.24 -9.48 -12.21
C HIS A 54 -35.33 -8.57 -11.41
N ASP A 55 -34.23 -9.07 -10.83
CA ASP A 55 -33.27 -8.27 -10.05
C ASP A 55 -32.24 -7.57 -10.96
N ASP A 56 -31.76 -8.22 -12.00
CA ASP A 56 -30.76 -7.65 -12.92
C ASP A 56 -31.32 -6.47 -13.75
N ASP A 57 -32.61 -6.48 -14.10
CA ASP A 57 -33.26 -5.39 -14.86
C ASP A 57 -33.60 -4.19 -13.97
N ILE A 58 -33.87 -4.40 -12.68
CA ILE A 58 -34.19 -3.32 -11.72
C ILE A 58 -32.90 -2.58 -11.33
N ASP A 59 -31.81 -3.25 -11.17
CA ASP A 59 -30.52 -2.62 -10.84
C ASP A 59 -29.92 -1.91 -12.05
N CYS A 60 -30.07 -2.44 -13.25
CA CYS A 60 -29.67 -1.73 -14.48
C CYS A 60 -30.50 -0.46 -14.72
N ALA A 61 -31.78 -0.47 -14.37
CA ALA A 61 -32.65 0.72 -14.46
C ALA A 61 -32.33 1.77 -13.38
N ARG A 62 -31.99 1.33 -12.15
CA ARG A 62 -31.54 2.22 -11.06
C ARG A 62 -30.19 2.84 -11.37
N HIS A 63 -29.25 2.10 -11.93
CA HIS A 63 -27.94 2.63 -12.29
C HIS A 63 -27.98 3.62 -13.46
N ARG A 64 -28.82 3.39 -14.46
CA ARG A 64 -29.06 4.37 -15.55
C ARG A 64 -29.76 5.64 -15.06
N LEU A 65 -30.67 5.55 -14.10
CA LEU A 65 -31.32 6.72 -13.48
C LEU A 65 -30.34 7.53 -12.62
N ALA A 66 -29.40 6.88 -11.88
CA ALA A 66 -28.39 7.55 -11.10
C ALA A 66 -27.32 8.27 -11.96
N LEU A 67 -26.99 7.73 -13.13
CA LEU A 67 -26.09 8.37 -14.10
C LEU A 67 -26.74 9.58 -14.78
N THR A 68 -28.02 9.53 -15.10
CA THR A 68 -28.74 10.67 -15.67
C THR A 68 -28.97 11.79 -14.65
N GLN A 69 -29.16 11.47 -13.37
CA GLN A 69 -29.25 12.48 -12.30
C GLN A 69 -27.89 13.15 -12.00
N ARG A 70 -26.77 12.43 -12.09
CA ARG A 70 -25.42 13.04 -11.91
C ARG A 70 -25.06 14.01 -13.04
N HIS A 71 -25.48 13.76 -14.27
CA HIS A 71 -25.29 14.70 -15.39
C HIS A 71 -26.20 15.94 -15.34
N ALA A 72 -27.36 15.84 -14.68
CA ALA A 72 -28.28 16.98 -14.55
C ALA A 72 -27.92 17.95 -13.41
N VAL A 73 -27.19 17.48 -12.36
CA VAL A 73 -26.80 18.30 -11.19
C VAL A 73 -25.46 19.04 -11.42
N GLY A 74 -24.62 18.59 -12.35
CA GLY A 74 -23.38 19.26 -12.70
C GLY A 74 -23.47 20.51 -13.57
N ALA A 75 -24.68 20.85 -14.08
CA ALA A 75 -24.86 21.97 -14.98
C ALA A 75 -25.45 23.26 -14.35
N ALA A 76 -25.61 23.28 -13.01
CA ALA A 76 -26.28 24.40 -12.31
C ALA A 76 -25.40 25.09 -11.27
N ALA A 77 -24.16 25.50 -11.63
CA ALA A 77 -23.39 26.42 -10.80
C ALA A 77 -22.31 27.18 -11.60
N ALA A 78 -22.68 28.26 -12.25
CA ALA A 78 -21.85 29.46 -12.41
C ALA A 78 -22.68 30.63 -13.04
N PRO A 79 -22.72 31.82 -12.45
CA PRO A 79 -23.37 32.96 -13.05
C PRO A 79 -22.34 33.72 -13.90
N GLY A 80 -22.43 33.57 -15.19
CA GLY A 80 -21.70 34.39 -16.14
C GLY A 80 -22.37 34.31 -17.49
N ARG A 81 -23.08 35.40 -17.91
CA ARG A 81 -23.78 35.47 -19.19
C ARG A 81 -22.87 35.05 -20.34
N PRO A 82 -23.16 33.98 -21.06
CA PRO A 82 -22.66 33.81 -22.42
C PRO A 82 -23.80 34.12 -23.42
N ARG A 83 -23.41 34.66 -24.52
CA ARG A 83 -24.23 34.84 -25.72
C ARG A 83 -24.84 33.49 -26.07
N GLN A 84 -26.17 33.50 -26.21
CA GLN A 84 -26.98 32.36 -26.67
C GLN A 84 -26.50 31.95 -28.07
N ASP A 85 -25.91 30.77 -28.18
CA ASP A 85 -25.66 30.11 -29.45
C ASP A 85 -26.86 29.21 -29.76
N PRO A 86 -27.73 29.59 -30.73
CA PRO A 86 -28.94 28.83 -31.06
C PRO A 86 -28.65 27.40 -31.55
N ARG A 87 -27.41 27.09 -31.94
CA ARG A 87 -26.99 25.76 -32.36
C ARG A 87 -26.75 24.82 -31.15
N ALA A 88 -26.38 25.36 -30.00
CA ALA A 88 -26.15 24.55 -28.77
C ALA A 88 -27.53 24.15 -28.17
N GLU A 89 -28.50 25.07 -28.14
CA GLU A 89 -29.87 24.75 -27.68
C GLU A 89 -30.57 23.72 -28.58
N ALA A 90 -30.40 23.82 -29.88
CA ALA A 90 -30.96 22.84 -30.81
C ALA A 90 -30.35 21.45 -30.64
N ARG A 91 -29.05 21.34 -30.32
CA ARG A 91 -28.37 20.04 -30.01
C ARG A 91 -28.87 19.43 -28.68
N VAL A 92 -29.05 20.25 -27.66
CA VAL A 92 -29.55 19.77 -26.35
C VAL A 92 -31.02 19.33 -26.50
N HIS A 93 -31.86 20.07 -27.24
CA HIS A 93 -33.24 19.66 -27.53
C HIS A 93 -33.31 18.38 -28.36
N ALA A 94 -32.44 18.21 -29.35
CA ALA A 94 -32.40 16.98 -30.16
C ALA A 94 -31.91 15.78 -29.33
N GLN A 95 -30.92 15.96 -28.45
CA GLN A 95 -30.46 14.90 -27.52
C GLN A 95 -31.53 14.55 -26.49
N LYS A 96 -32.22 15.54 -25.91
CA LYS A 96 -33.35 15.31 -25.02
C LYS A 96 -34.46 14.53 -25.69
N GLY A 97 -34.85 14.91 -26.94
CA GLY A 97 -35.85 14.19 -27.71
C GLY A 97 -35.47 12.75 -28.05
N ALA A 98 -34.18 12.49 -28.29
CA ALA A 98 -33.67 11.14 -28.53
C ALA A 98 -33.71 10.28 -27.25
N VAL A 99 -33.29 10.83 -26.11
CA VAL A 99 -33.32 10.15 -24.80
C VAL A 99 -34.78 9.91 -24.36
N ASP A 100 -35.67 10.89 -24.50
CA ASP A 100 -37.10 10.72 -24.20
C ASP A 100 -37.76 9.67 -25.12
N GLY A 101 -37.33 9.58 -26.39
CA GLY A 101 -37.74 8.52 -27.30
C GLY A 101 -37.26 7.13 -26.89
N GLN A 102 -36.00 7.00 -26.51
CA GLN A 102 -35.42 5.73 -26.00
C GLN A 102 -36.08 5.29 -24.69
N LEU A 103 -36.31 6.23 -23.75
CA LEU A 103 -37.00 5.94 -22.50
C LEU A 103 -38.46 5.48 -22.73
N ARG A 104 -39.21 6.14 -23.63
CA ARG A 104 -40.58 5.72 -23.99
C ARG A 104 -40.60 4.34 -24.64
N ASN A 105 -39.64 4.05 -25.52
CA ASN A 105 -39.56 2.74 -26.18
C ASN A 105 -39.17 1.65 -25.15
N GLY A 106 -38.20 1.90 -24.28
CA GLY A 106 -37.83 0.98 -23.22
C GLY A 106 -38.97 0.71 -22.22
N LEU A 107 -39.70 1.74 -21.81
CA LEU A 107 -40.90 1.60 -20.97
C LEU A 107 -42.03 0.81 -21.67
N ARG A 108 -42.22 1.02 -22.98
CA ARG A 108 -43.20 0.25 -23.75
C ARG A 108 -42.81 -1.21 -23.84
N GLU A 109 -41.56 -1.51 -24.15
CA GLU A 109 -41.00 -2.87 -24.23
C GLU A 109 -41.09 -3.60 -22.90
N GLN A 110 -40.78 -2.93 -21.78
CA GLN A 110 -40.94 -3.50 -20.43
C GLN A 110 -42.44 -3.74 -20.10
N LEU A 111 -43.32 -2.82 -20.46
CA LEU A 111 -44.76 -2.99 -20.26
C LEU A 111 -45.31 -4.18 -21.06
N GLU A 112 -44.93 -4.31 -22.34
CA GLU A 112 -45.31 -5.42 -23.20
C GLU A 112 -44.77 -6.75 -22.67
N THR A 113 -43.48 -6.78 -22.18
CA THR A 113 -42.87 -7.97 -21.58
C THR A 113 -43.57 -8.37 -20.28
N THR A 114 -43.87 -7.38 -19.41
CA THR A 114 -44.58 -7.62 -18.14
C THR A 114 -46.03 -8.09 -18.41
N GLN A 115 -46.70 -7.48 -19.38
CA GLN A 115 -48.06 -7.86 -19.75
C GLN A 115 -48.11 -9.27 -20.37
N SER A 116 -47.12 -9.61 -21.21
CA SER A 116 -46.97 -10.96 -21.75
C SER A 116 -46.67 -11.98 -20.64
N GLY A 117 -45.78 -11.64 -19.68
CA GLY A 117 -45.49 -12.45 -18.50
C GLY A 117 -46.74 -12.67 -17.61
N MET A 118 -47.50 -11.62 -17.34
CA MET A 118 -48.75 -11.73 -16.58
C MET A 118 -49.81 -12.57 -17.31
N THR A 119 -49.92 -12.43 -18.62
CA THR A 119 -50.82 -13.26 -19.42
C THR A 119 -50.40 -14.72 -19.36
N GLY A 120 -49.10 -15.00 -19.56
CA GLY A 120 -48.55 -16.35 -19.47
C GLY A 120 -48.75 -16.98 -18.09
N LEU A 121 -48.58 -16.24 -16.99
CA LEU A 121 -48.88 -16.66 -15.63
C LEU A 121 -50.38 -16.97 -15.44
N SER A 122 -51.26 -16.06 -15.93
CA SER A 122 -52.70 -16.27 -15.83
C SER A 122 -53.15 -17.50 -16.62
N ASP A 123 -52.61 -17.71 -17.84
CA ASP A 123 -52.92 -18.88 -18.65
C ASP A 123 -52.36 -20.17 -18.07
N GLY A 124 -51.14 -20.10 -17.47
CA GLY A 124 -50.58 -21.17 -16.70
C GLY A 124 -51.41 -21.57 -15.49
N GLN A 125 -51.91 -20.58 -14.74
CA GLN A 125 -52.80 -20.81 -13.61
C GLN A 125 -54.14 -21.44 -14.04
N LYS A 126 -54.69 -20.97 -15.13
CA LYS A 126 -55.93 -21.56 -15.71
C LYS A 126 -55.68 -23.00 -16.15
N THR A 127 -54.54 -23.27 -16.79
CA THR A 127 -54.18 -24.62 -17.25
C THR A 127 -54.01 -25.58 -16.09
N VAL A 128 -53.29 -25.13 -15.01
CA VAL A 128 -53.16 -25.90 -13.78
C VAL A 128 -54.51 -26.16 -13.13
N GLN A 129 -55.42 -25.16 -13.12
CA GLN A 129 -56.74 -25.35 -12.54
C GLN A 129 -57.56 -26.34 -13.39
N MET A 130 -57.49 -26.26 -14.71
CA MET A 130 -58.18 -27.25 -15.59
C MET A 130 -57.63 -28.67 -15.35
N ILE A 131 -56.31 -28.83 -15.28
CA ILE A 131 -55.68 -30.11 -14.97
C ILE A 131 -56.17 -30.66 -13.61
N LYS A 132 -56.21 -29.80 -12.60
CA LYS A 132 -56.73 -30.14 -11.28
C LYS A 132 -58.22 -30.61 -11.34
N ASP A 133 -59.07 -29.88 -12.06
CA ASP A 133 -60.46 -30.19 -12.20
C ASP A 133 -60.66 -31.49 -13.00
N GLU A 134 -59.87 -31.69 -14.06
CA GLU A 134 -59.87 -32.96 -14.82
C GLU A 134 -59.36 -34.13 -13.95
N MET A 135 -58.30 -33.96 -13.14
CA MET A 135 -57.83 -34.99 -12.21
C MET A 135 -58.88 -35.32 -11.13
N MET A 136 -59.57 -34.33 -10.60
CA MET A 136 -60.69 -34.57 -9.69
C MET A 136 -61.85 -35.30 -10.35
N SER A 137 -62.12 -35.02 -11.63
CA SER A 137 -63.14 -35.73 -12.42
C SER A 137 -62.73 -37.16 -12.66
N ILE A 138 -61.45 -37.40 -13.00
CA ILE A 138 -60.89 -38.76 -13.15
C ILE A 138 -60.93 -39.53 -11.80
N ASP A 139 -60.59 -38.88 -10.68
CA ASP A 139 -60.65 -39.52 -9.36
C ASP A 139 -62.10 -39.91 -9.02
N ARG A 140 -63.07 -39.05 -9.31
CA ARG A 140 -64.48 -39.36 -9.13
C ARG A 140 -64.96 -40.49 -10.01
N LEU A 141 -64.58 -40.47 -11.33
CA LEU A 141 -64.89 -41.57 -12.24
C LEU A 141 -64.26 -42.88 -11.86
N CYS A 142 -63.01 -42.85 -11.36
CA CYS A 142 -62.32 -44.02 -10.79
C CYS A 142 -63.03 -44.54 -9.58
N SER A 143 -63.45 -43.65 -8.67
CA SER A 143 -64.22 -44.05 -7.47
C SER A 143 -65.60 -44.65 -7.76
N GLU A 144 -66.30 -44.00 -8.76
CA GLU A 144 -67.58 -44.54 -9.24
C GLU A 144 -67.37 -45.92 -9.92
N SER A 145 -66.29 -46.08 -10.73
CA SER A 145 -65.96 -47.36 -11.36
C SER A 145 -65.63 -48.46 -10.35
N GLN A 146 -64.93 -48.07 -9.24
CA GLN A 146 -64.62 -48.99 -8.16
C GLN A 146 -65.85 -49.50 -7.47
N THR A 147 -66.92 -48.72 -7.33
CA THR A 147 -68.16 -49.12 -6.70
C THR A 147 -69.07 -49.91 -7.67
N MET A 148 -68.93 -49.78 -8.97
CA MET A 148 -69.70 -50.45 -10.00
C MET A 148 -69.26 -51.89 -10.31
N ILE A 149 -67.95 -52.20 -10.04
CA ILE A 149 -67.40 -53.54 -10.35
C ILE A 149 -67.45 -54.35 -9.03
N LYS A 150 -68.28 -55.38 -8.94
CA LYS A 150 -68.40 -56.21 -7.75
C LYS A 150 -67.10 -56.87 -7.26
N ASP A 151 -66.17 -57.15 -8.15
CA ASP A 151 -64.92 -57.82 -7.86
C ASP A 151 -63.66 -56.89 -7.94
N PHE A 152 -63.87 -55.58 -7.93
CA PHE A 152 -62.80 -54.59 -8.11
C PHE A 152 -61.69 -54.79 -7.07
N ALA A 153 -62.06 -55.01 -5.80
CA ALA A 153 -61.12 -55.21 -4.73
C ALA A 153 -60.20 -56.46 -4.99
N SER A 154 -60.81 -57.55 -5.47
CA SER A 154 -60.07 -58.76 -5.80
C SER A 154 -59.18 -58.61 -7.03
N ILE A 155 -59.66 -57.93 -8.06
CA ILE A 155 -58.87 -57.62 -9.28
C ILE A 155 -57.68 -56.71 -8.97
N ASN A 156 -57.91 -55.71 -8.15
CA ASN A 156 -56.87 -54.83 -7.70
C ASN A 156 -55.79 -55.54 -6.90
N LEU A 157 -56.23 -56.44 -6.00
CA LEU A 157 -55.33 -57.24 -5.15
C LEU A 157 -54.48 -58.20 -6.01
N VAL A 158 -55.07 -58.88 -7.04
CA VAL A 158 -54.34 -59.69 -7.98
C VAL A 158 -53.39 -58.87 -8.85
N SER A 159 -53.82 -57.68 -9.34
CA SER A 159 -52.97 -56.76 -10.11
C SER A 159 -51.77 -56.26 -9.29
N GLN A 160 -52.00 -55.96 -8.00
CA GLN A 160 -50.93 -55.52 -7.10
C GLN A 160 -50.00 -56.69 -6.78
N ALA A 161 -50.50 -57.89 -6.51
CA ALA A 161 -49.64 -59.05 -6.37
C ALA A 161 -48.81 -59.34 -7.60
N HIS A 162 -49.42 -59.28 -8.81
CA HIS A 162 -48.68 -59.48 -10.07
C HIS A 162 -47.56 -58.49 -10.25
N ARG A 163 -47.81 -57.19 -9.96
CA ARG A 163 -46.76 -56.15 -10.01
C ARG A 163 -45.63 -56.37 -9.02
N ASN A 164 -46.03 -56.78 -7.76
CA ASN A 164 -45.04 -57.10 -6.76
C ASN A 164 -44.17 -58.28 -7.14
N PHE A 165 -44.76 -59.33 -7.72
CA PHE A 165 -44.00 -60.46 -8.27
C PHE A 165 -43.10 -60.07 -9.43
N GLY A 166 -43.58 -59.16 -10.34
CA GLY A 166 -42.73 -58.56 -11.38
C GLY A 166 -41.55 -57.73 -10.83
N ALA A 167 -41.77 -56.92 -9.80
CA ALA A 167 -40.74 -56.20 -9.12
C ALA A 167 -39.70 -57.09 -8.42
N VAL A 168 -40.15 -58.16 -7.74
CA VAL A 168 -39.24 -59.14 -7.14
C VAL A 168 -38.41 -59.88 -8.19
N GLU A 169 -39.03 -60.30 -9.28
CA GLU A 169 -38.30 -60.99 -10.36
C GLU A 169 -37.28 -60.00 -11.06
N ALA A 170 -37.61 -58.74 -11.22
CA ALA A 170 -36.68 -57.73 -11.69
C ALA A 170 -35.50 -57.50 -10.74
N MET A 171 -35.79 -57.36 -9.42
CA MET A 171 -34.74 -57.24 -8.39
C MET A 171 -33.87 -58.50 -8.32
N ARG A 172 -34.44 -59.68 -8.39
CA ARG A 172 -33.71 -60.97 -8.47
C ARG A 172 -32.70 -60.94 -9.64
N ARG A 173 -33.15 -60.62 -10.84
CA ARG A 173 -32.29 -60.54 -12.03
C ARG A 173 -31.20 -59.48 -11.88
N ASN A 174 -31.55 -58.34 -11.33
CA ASN A 174 -30.61 -57.27 -11.08
C ASN A 174 -29.51 -57.72 -10.11
N LEU A 175 -29.83 -58.37 -9.01
CA LEU A 175 -28.84 -58.90 -8.07
C LEU A 175 -28.02 -60.08 -8.68
N GLU A 176 -28.65 -61.01 -9.46
CA GLU A 176 -27.91 -62.08 -10.12
C GLU A 176 -26.83 -61.56 -11.09
N THR A 177 -27.12 -60.49 -11.86
CA THR A 177 -26.19 -59.89 -12.82
C THR A 177 -25.30 -58.81 -12.26
N PHE A 178 -25.51 -58.36 -11.00
CA PHE A 178 -24.88 -57.20 -10.38
C PHE A 178 -23.33 -57.32 -10.42
N ASN A 179 -22.79 -58.40 -9.88
CA ASN A 179 -21.35 -58.61 -9.79
C ASN A 179 -20.67 -58.78 -11.17
N ASP A 180 -21.36 -59.34 -12.14
CA ASP A 180 -20.85 -59.51 -13.51
C ASP A 180 -20.76 -58.08 -14.17
N ARG A 181 -21.79 -57.27 -14.01
CA ARG A 181 -21.80 -55.87 -14.47
C ARG A 181 -20.72 -55.05 -13.79
N LEU A 182 -20.56 -55.18 -12.45
CA LEU A 182 -19.51 -54.48 -11.71
C LEU A 182 -18.11 -54.87 -12.19
N THR A 183 -17.87 -56.16 -12.49
CA THR A 183 -16.58 -56.60 -13.05
C THR A 183 -16.29 -56.01 -14.44
N VAL A 184 -17.32 -55.78 -15.26
CA VAL A 184 -17.18 -55.06 -16.53
C VAL A 184 -16.79 -53.61 -16.32
N VAL A 185 -17.42 -52.92 -15.34
CA VAL A 185 -17.09 -51.54 -14.99
C VAL A 185 -15.64 -51.40 -14.50
N GLU A 186 -15.19 -52.30 -13.62
CA GLU A 186 -13.79 -52.32 -13.15
C GLU A 186 -12.80 -52.53 -14.32
N GLY A 187 -13.19 -53.39 -15.29
CA GLY A 187 -12.41 -53.60 -16.52
C GLY A 187 -12.30 -52.35 -17.39
N MET A 188 -13.39 -51.58 -17.49
CA MET A 188 -13.41 -50.31 -18.19
C MET A 188 -12.58 -49.24 -17.45
N LEU A 189 -12.66 -49.19 -16.12
CA LEU A 189 -11.85 -48.24 -15.31
C LEU A 189 -10.36 -48.56 -15.44
N ARG A 190 -9.93 -49.80 -15.46
CA ARG A 190 -8.53 -50.19 -15.72
C ARG A 190 -8.04 -49.76 -17.09
N GLN A 191 -8.89 -49.82 -18.12
CA GLN A 191 -8.56 -49.32 -19.46
C GLN A 191 -8.40 -47.78 -19.45
N ASP A 192 -9.22 -47.08 -18.68
CA ASP A 192 -9.12 -45.64 -18.55
C ASP A 192 -7.89 -45.23 -17.70
N ASP A 193 -7.43 -46.03 -16.74
CA ASP A 193 -6.15 -45.84 -16.05
C ASP A 193 -4.93 -45.99 -16.98
N ASP A 194 -5.00 -46.93 -17.93
CA ASP A 194 -3.97 -47.16 -18.93
C ASP A 194 -3.93 -46.00 -19.96
N ASP A 195 -5.07 -45.38 -20.26
CA ASP A 195 -5.21 -44.23 -21.17
C ASP A 195 -5.84 -43.01 -20.48
N LYS A 196 -5.07 -42.44 -19.54
CA LYS A 196 -5.51 -41.27 -18.75
C LYS A 196 -5.74 -39.99 -19.58
N GLU A 197 -5.14 -39.96 -20.79
CA GLU A 197 -5.31 -38.81 -21.66
C GLU A 197 -6.68 -38.78 -22.34
N ASN A 198 -7.23 -39.94 -22.69
CA ASN A 198 -8.50 -40.03 -23.44
C ASN A 198 -9.68 -40.57 -22.63
N MET A 199 -9.47 -41.44 -21.64
CA MET A 199 -10.49 -42.09 -20.83
C MET A 199 -11.77 -42.43 -21.63
N PRO A 200 -11.66 -43.34 -22.61
CA PRO A 200 -12.76 -43.58 -23.55
C PRO A 200 -14.03 -44.13 -22.89
N ASN A 201 -13.87 -44.81 -21.73
CA ASN A 201 -14.96 -45.47 -21.03
C ASN A 201 -15.64 -44.58 -19.95
N LEU A 202 -15.26 -43.31 -19.79
CA LEU A 202 -15.82 -42.42 -18.75
C LEU A 202 -17.36 -42.38 -18.75
N LEU A 203 -18.00 -42.20 -19.93
CA LEU A 203 -19.47 -42.17 -20.05
C LEU A 203 -20.12 -43.56 -19.83
N PRO A 204 -19.64 -44.67 -20.46
CA PRO A 204 -20.14 -46.02 -20.16
C PRO A 204 -20.01 -46.38 -18.68
N CYS A 205 -18.86 -46.12 -18.05
CA CYS A 205 -18.67 -46.34 -16.62
C CYS A 205 -19.69 -45.57 -15.77
N HIS A 206 -19.87 -44.30 -16.04
CA HIS A 206 -20.84 -43.45 -15.31
C HIS A 206 -22.27 -44.01 -15.48
N TYR A 207 -22.66 -44.39 -16.70
CA TYR A 207 -23.98 -44.94 -16.94
C TYR A 207 -24.19 -46.25 -16.14
N GLU A 208 -23.29 -47.22 -16.26
CA GLU A 208 -23.40 -48.49 -15.55
C GLU A 208 -23.33 -48.33 -14.03
N LEU A 209 -22.43 -47.47 -13.53
CA LEU A 209 -22.36 -47.15 -12.09
C LEU A 209 -23.66 -46.51 -11.59
N THR A 210 -24.27 -45.61 -12.37
CA THR A 210 -25.57 -45.04 -12.02
C THR A 210 -26.65 -46.10 -11.92
N GLN A 211 -26.71 -47.06 -12.84
CA GLN A 211 -27.67 -48.18 -12.76
C GLN A 211 -27.40 -49.07 -11.54
N LEU A 212 -26.13 -49.39 -11.24
CA LEU A 212 -25.76 -50.22 -10.08
C LEU A 212 -26.05 -49.50 -8.76
N ARG A 213 -25.80 -48.18 -8.68
CA ARG A 213 -26.17 -47.36 -7.52
C ARG A 213 -27.68 -47.37 -7.29
N ASN A 214 -28.48 -47.22 -8.32
CA ASN A 214 -29.93 -47.24 -8.21
C ASN A 214 -30.43 -48.64 -7.73
N ILE A 215 -29.85 -49.72 -8.25
CA ILE A 215 -30.17 -51.08 -7.78
C ILE A 215 -29.85 -51.26 -6.30
N ARG A 216 -28.68 -50.77 -5.85
CA ARG A 216 -28.30 -50.78 -4.43
C ARG A 216 -29.28 -49.97 -3.59
N ASP A 217 -29.55 -48.73 -3.99
CA ASP A 217 -30.38 -47.78 -3.22
C ASP A 217 -31.83 -48.33 -3.13
N ASP A 218 -32.37 -48.91 -4.20
CA ASP A 218 -33.68 -49.55 -4.21
C ASP A 218 -33.73 -50.80 -3.29
N ALA A 219 -32.66 -51.63 -3.33
CA ALA A 219 -32.55 -52.82 -2.47
C ALA A 219 -32.47 -52.43 -0.98
N MET A 220 -31.62 -51.45 -0.65
CA MET A 220 -31.45 -50.95 0.72
C MET A 220 -32.74 -50.30 1.27
N GLU A 221 -33.47 -49.53 0.45
CA GLU A 221 -34.73 -48.94 0.84
C GLU A 221 -35.80 -49.99 1.14
N GLN A 222 -35.87 -51.05 0.35
CA GLN A 222 -36.81 -52.16 0.59
C GLN A 222 -36.51 -52.88 1.91
N ILE A 223 -35.23 -53.06 2.26
CA ILE A 223 -34.82 -53.71 3.49
C ILE A 223 -35.03 -52.81 4.72
N GLN A 224 -34.74 -51.55 4.63
CA GLN A 224 -35.03 -50.61 5.70
C GLN A 224 -36.52 -50.57 6.04
N ARG A 225 -37.38 -50.73 5.05
CA ARG A 225 -38.85 -50.90 5.30
C ARG A 225 -39.23 -52.23 6.00
N ALA A 226 -38.36 -53.20 5.91
CA ALA A 226 -38.59 -54.50 6.47
C ALA A 226 -38.15 -54.71 7.94
N ASP A 227 -37.31 -53.75 8.40
CA ASP A 227 -36.79 -53.65 9.79
C ASP A 227 -36.00 -54.93 10.21
N ASP A 228 -35.22 -55.55 9.30
CA ASP A 228 -34.37 -56.71 9.57
C ASP A 228 -32.86 -56.32 9.49
N PRO A 229 -32.22 -56.08 10.66
CA PRO A 229 -30.80 -55.64 10.71
C PRO A 229 -29.81 -56.70 10.17
N SER A 230 -30.16 -57.96 10.18
CA SER A 230 -29.32 -59.09 9.69
C SER A 230 -29.20 -59.04 8.16
N LEU A 231 -30.32 -58.76 7.49
CA LEU A 231 -30.38 -58.61 6.05
C LEU A 231 -29.71 -57.31 5.59
N GLU A 232 -29.85 -56.22 6.34
CA GLU A 232 -29.20 -54.94 6.07
C GLU A 232 -27.68 -55.11 6.05
N SER A 233 -27.07 -55.68 7.09
CA SER A 233 -25.62 -55.94 7.13
C SER A 233 -25.15 -56.87 6.03
N THR A 234 -25.94 -57.89 5.69
CA THR A 234 -25.56 -58.82 4.60
C THR A 234 -25.55 -58.15 3.23
N LEU A 235 -26.45 -57.18 2.99
CA LEU A 235 -26.48 -56.43 1.74
C LEU A 235 -25.43 -55.34 1.72
N GLU A 236 -25.14 -54.71 2.84
CA GLU A 236 -23.99 -53.78 2.94
C GLU A 236 -22.70 -54.49 2.54
N ASP A 237 -22.44 -55.66 3.10
CA ASP A 237 -21.27 -56.49 2.68
C ASP A 237 -21.31 -56.89 1.20
N TYR A 238 -22.49 -57.18 0.66
CA TYR A 238 -22.65 -57.51 -0.75
C TYR A 238 -22.34 -56.33 -1.69
N PHE A 239 -22.70 -55.12 -1.30
CA PHE A 239 -22.50 -53.92 -2.07
C PHE A 239 -21.16 -53.21 -1.78
N ALA A 240 -20.38 -53.63 -0.77
CA ALA A 240 -19.11 -53.00 -0.42
C ALA A 240 -18.15 -52.81 -1.60
N ARG A 241 -18.06 -53.80 -2.49
CA ARG A 241 -17.23 -53.74 -3.71
C ARG A 241 -17.69 -52.66 -4.69
N LEU A 242 -19.00 -52.31 -4.70
CA LEU A 242 -19.51 -51.18 -5.48
C LEU A 242 -18.99 -49.84 -4.92
N ASP A 243 -18.92 -49.71 -3.61
CA ASP A 243 -18.44 -48.46 -2.99
C ASP A 243 -16.95 -48.23 -3.32
N ASP A 244 -16.10 -49.27 -3.27
CA ASP A 244 -14.70 -49.18 -3.73
C ASP A 244 -14.59 -48.77 -5.22
N THR A 245 -15.49 -49.31 -6.06
CA THR A 245 -15.51 -48.96 -7.50
C THR A 245 -16.03 -47.54 -7.74
N ILE A 246 -16.95 -47.04 -6.91
CA ILE A 246 -17.42 -45.67 -6.94
C ILE A 246 -16.28 -44.72 -6.56
N ASP A 247 -15.55 -45.03 -5.49
CA ASP A 247 -14.42 -44.22 -5.04
C ASP A 247 -13.34 -44.17 -6.13
N TRP A 248 -13.07 -45.28 -6.81
CA TRP A 248 -12.15 -45.30 -7.93
C TRP A 248 -12.62 -44.43 -9.11
N PHE A 249 -13.91 -44.47 -9.46
CA PHE A 249 -14.47 -43.60 -10.48
C PHE A 249 -14.44 -42.10 -10.05
N ASP A 250 -14.74 -41.84 -8.77
CA ASP A 250 -14.68 -40.48 -8.20
C ASP A 250 -13.26 -39.92 -8.25
N GLU A 251 -12.22 -40.77 -8.05
CA GLU A 251 -10.82 -40.37 -8.22
C GLU A 251 -10.52 -39.95 -9.68
N HIS A 252 -10.99 -40.75 -10.67
CA HIS A 252 -10.84 -40.38 -12.09
C HIS A 252 -11.48 -39.03 -12.40
N VAL A 253 -12.72 -38.85 -11.95
CA VAL A 253 -13.47 -37.61 -12.11
C VAL A 253 -12.76 -36.42 -11.40
N GLY A 254 -12.20 -36.63 -10.21
CA GLY A 254 -11.46 -35.66 -9.43
C GLY A 254 -10.18 -35.21 -10.16
N ILE A 255 -9.39 -36.18 -10.67
CA ILE A 255 -8.19 -35.89 -11.47
C ILE A 255 -8.53 -35.06 -12.73
N LEU A 256 -9.63 -35.46 -13.43
CA LEU A 256 -10.09 -34.68 -14.61
C LEU A 256 -10.50 -33.25 -14.21
N ALA A 257 -11.24 -33.11 -13.12
CA ALA A 257 -11.70 -31.79 -12.64
C ALA A 257 -10.54 -30.83 -12.34
N MET A 258 -9.45 -31.33 -11.75
CA MET A 258 -8.22 -30.54 -11.47
C MET A 258 -7.44 -30.24 -12.76
N ASN A 259 -7.52 -31.07 -13.80
CA ASN A 259 -6.72 -30.91 -15.01
C ASN A 259 -7.47 -30.30 -16.20
N LEU A 260 -8.69 -29.83 -16.02
CA LEU A 260 -9.56 -29.37 -17.13
C LEU A 260 -8.92 -28.26 -17.97
N ILE A 261 -8.20 -27.34 -17.38
CA ILE A 261 -7.53 -26.25 -18.11
C ILE A 261 -6.45 -26.82 -19.02
N ASN A 262 -5.63 -27.74 -18.53
CA ASN A 262 -4.59 -28.38 -19.29
C ASN A 262 -5.18 -29.20 -20.46
N LEU A 263 -6.31 -29.89 -20.25
CA LEU A 263 -7.02 -30.61 -21.30
C LEU A 263 -7.51 -29.67 -22.40
N VAL A 264 -8.04 -28.52 -22.06
CA VAL A 264 -8.47 -27.48 -23.02
C VAL A 264 -7.27 -26.90 -23.77
N VAL A 265 -6.17 -26.60 -23.08
CA VAL A 265 -4.94 -26.07 -23.69
C VAL A 265 -4.31 -27.08 -24.66
N ASN A 266 -4.40 -28.39 -24.36
CA ASN A 266 -3.91 -29.49 -25.21
C ASN A 266 -4.92 -29.92 -26.27
N ASP A 267 -6.01 -29.15 -26.48
CA ASP A 267 -7.07 -29.41 -27.46
C ASP A 267 -7.80 -30.77 -27.27
N ASN A 268 -7.79 -31.34 -26.05
CA ASN A 268 -8.51 -32.55 -25.69
C ASN A 268 -9.99 -32.24 -25.33
N ASN A 269 -10.67 -31.56 -26.24
CA ASN A 269 -12.04 -31.10 -26.06
C ASN A 269 -13.04 -32.24 -25.88
N GLY A 270 -12.75 -33.42 -26.47
CA GLY A 270 -13.61 -34.60 -26.36
C GLY A 270 -13.76 -35.11 -24.93
N LEU A 271 -12.66 -35.10 -24.15
CA LEU A 271 -12.68 -35.55 -22.75
C LEU A 271 -13.38 -34.49 -21.85
N VAL A 272 -13.15 -33.21 -22.11
CA VAL A 272 -13.83 -32.10 -21.40
C VAL A 272 -15.35 -32.19 -21.59
N VAL A 273 -15.83 -32.48 -22.82
CA VAL A 273 -17.27 -32.63 -23.07
C VAL A 273 -17.83 -33.87 -22.34
N ARG A 274 -17.11 -35.02 -22.36
CA ARG A 274 -17.54 -36.22 -21.61
C ARG A 274 -17.66 -35.94 -20.11
N PHE A 275 -16.66 -35.25 -19.54
CA PHE A 275 -16.70 -34.77 -18.15
C PHE A 275 -17.92 -33.89 -17.90
N ALA A 276 -18.15 -32.88 -18.75
CA ALA A 276 -19.31 -31.97 -18.62
C ALA A 276 -20.65 -32.74 -18.65
N VAL A 277 -20.78 -33.75 -19.49
CA VAL A 277 -21.99 -34.60 -19.57
C VAL A 277 -22.22 -35.39 -18.27
N VAL A 278 -21.15 -35.99 -17.70
CA VAL A 278 -21.21 -36.68 -16.41
C VAL A 278 -21.68 -35.72 -15.31
N MET A 279 -21.06 -34.54 -15.20
CA MET A 279 -21.38 -33.53 -14.18
C MET A 279 -22.81 -33.03 -14.34
N GLU A 280 -23.27 -32.76 -15.57
CA GLU A 280 -24.63 -32.32 -15.82
C GLU A 280 -25.67 -33.39 -15.51
N ALA A 281 -25.37 -34.67 -15.78
CA ALA A 281 -26.25 -35.78 -15.45
C ALA A 281 -26.40 -35.92 -13.93
N GLU A 282 -25.32 -35.83 -13.19
CA GLU A 282 -25.35 -35.92 -11.72
C GLU A 282 -26.04 -34.68 -11.10
N GLU A 283 -25.80 -33.48 -11.63
CA GLU A 283 -26.50 -32.25 -11.16
C GLU A 283 -28.01 -32.38 -11.37
N ARG A 284 -28.46 -32.86 -12.52
CA ARG A 284 -29.88 -33.13 -12.77
C ARG A 284 -30.47 -34.19 -11.82
N SER A 285 -29.68 -35.22 -11.52
CA SER A 285 -30.07 -36.27 -10.55
C SER A 285 -30.23 -35.67 -9.16
N ASP A 286 -29.26 -34.86 -8.70
CA ASP A 286 -29.27 -34.23 -7.39
C ASP A 286 -30.42 -33.23 -7.25
N GLN A 287 -30.70 -32.43 -8.30
CA GLN A 287 -31.86 -31.52 -8.33
C GLN A 287 -33.18 -32.26 -8.21
N ARG A 288 -33.33 -33.43 -8.85
CA ARG A 288 -34.52 -34.25 -8.72
C ARG A 288 -34.70 -34.80 -7.29
N VAL A 289 -33.59 -35.26 -6.70
CA VAL A 289 -33.62 -35.79 -5.32
C VAL A 289 -33.96 -34.65 -4.35
N ALA A 290 -33.35 -33.49 -4.49
CA ALA A 290 -33.61 -32.34 -3.63
C ALA A 290 -35.07 -31.86 -3.74
N ALA A 291 -35.60 -31.72 -4.98
CA ALA A 291 -36.98 -31.36 -5.23
C ALA A 291 -37.98 -32.38 -4.64
N LEU A 292 -37.64 -33.69 -4.74
CA LEU A 292 -38.43 -34.74 -4.13
C LEU A 292 -38.42 -34.64 -2.62
N GLN A 293 -37.27 -34.45 -2.00
CA GLN A 293 -37.14 -34.28 -0.55
C GLN A 293 -37.90 -33.07 -0.01
N GLU A 294 -37.90 -31.93 -0.77
CA GLU A 294 -38.67 -30.74 -0.41
C GLU A 294 -40.19 -30.99 -0.52
N ALA A 295 -40.63 -31.62 -1.62
CA ALA A 295 -42.03 -31.98 -1.77
C ALA A 295 -42.53 -32.97 -0.69
N LEU A 296 -41.63 -33.88 -0.18
CA LEU A 296 -41.91 -34.80 0.89
C LEU A 296 -42.11 -34.10 2.24
N LYS A 297 -41.40 -33.01 2.51
CA LYS A 297 -41.56 -32.22 3.72
C LYS A 297 -42.93 -31.51 3.81
N ASP A 298 -43.44 -31.06 2.66
CA ASP A 298 -44.70 -30.31 2.60
C ASP A 298 -45.96 -31.19 2.58
N HIS A 299 -45.85 -32.47 2.20
CA HIS A 299 -46.96 -33.38 2.02
C HIS A 299 -46.67 -34.80 2.43
N GLU A 300 -46.61 -35.09 3.73
CA GLU A 300 -46.22 -36.36 4.32
C GLU A 300 -47.09 -37.56 3.84
N GLU A 301 -48.39 -37.35 3.62
CA GLU A 301 -49.31 -38.39 3.14
C GLU A 301 -49.16 -38.70 1.61
N MET A 302 -48.75 -37.74 0.80
CA MET A 302 -48.43 -37.98 -0.63
C MET A 302 -47.03 -38.55 -0.81
N ALA A 303 -46.15 -38.30 0.13
CA ALA A 303 -44.76 -38.72 0.15
C ALA A 303 -44.65 -40.24 0.02
N VAL A 304 -45.38 -41.00 0.81
CA VAL A 304 -45.40 -42.48 0.82
C VAL A 304 -45.87 -43.05 -0.55
N ARG A 305 -46.72 -42.30 -1.26
CA ARG A 305 -47.25 -42.76 -2.58
C ARG A 305 -46.22 -42.43 -3.72
N PHE A 306 -45.50 -41.35 -3.64
CA PHE A 306 -44.53 -40.95 -4.64
C PHE A 306 -43.20 -41.70 -4.51
N GLN A 307 -42.75 -42.06 -3.31
CA GLN A 307 -41.52 -42.83 -3.08
C GLN A 307 -41.53 -44.19 -3.79
N SER A 308 -42.75 -44.84 -3.92
CA SER A 308 -42.87 -46.11 -4.61
C SER A 308 -42.85 -46.01 -6.15
N ILE A 309 -42.89 -44.85 -6.70
CA ILE A 309 -43.04 -44.61 -8.17
C ILE A 309 -41.76 -44.01 -8.79
N THR A 310 -40.84 -43.47 -7.99
CA THR A 310 -39.63 -42.81 -8.51
C THR A 310 -38.48 -43.85 -8.65
N ASP A 311 -38.24 -44.28 -9.87
CA ASP A 311 -37.00 -44.94 -10.27
C ASP A 311 -35.89 -43.89 -10.30
N GLY A 312 -34.73 -44.15 -9.63
CA GLY A 312 -33.57 -43.28 -9.73
C GLY A 312 -32.85 -43.05 -8.37
N ALA A 313 -31.94 -42.12 -8.36
CA ALA A 313 -31.13 -41.77 -7.19
C ALA A 313 -31.99 -41.37 -5.99
N LYS A 314 -31.69 -41.88 -4.80
CA LYS A 314 -32.36 -41.60 -3.52
C LYS A 314 -31.58 -40.60 -2.65
N LYS A 315 -30.31 -40.41 -2.95
CA LYS A 315 -29.40 -39.50 -2.19
C LYS A 315 -28.76 -38.50 -3.11
N VAL A 316 -28.56 -37.28 -2.63
CA VAL A 316 -27.76 -36.25 -3.26
C VAL A 316 -26.28 -36.70 -3.25
N ARG A 317 -25.60 -36.65 -4.39
CA ARG A 317 -24.21 -37.11 -4.58
C ARG A 317 -23.20 -35.97 -4.56
N GLY A 318 -23.61 -34.74 -4.87
CA GLY A 318 -22.80 -33.48 -4.72
C GLY A 318 -21.62 -33.36 -5.67
N TYR A 319 -21.65 -33.98 -6.85
CA TYR A 319 -20.53 -33.93 -7.81
C TYR A 319 -20.21 -32.52 -8.27
N LYS A 320 -21.21 -31.65 -8.37
CA LYS A 320 -21.00 -30.24 -8.71
C LYS A 320 -20.19 -29.51 -7.64
N ASP A 321 -20.49 -29.76 -6.38
CA ASP A 321 -19.76 -29.13 -5.25
C ASP A 321 -18.31 -29.66 -5.19
N LYS A 322 -18.12 -30.98 -5.41
CA LYS A 322 -16.79 -31.61 -5.56
C LYS A 322 -16.01 -30.96 -6.72
N PHE A 323 -16.67 -30.69 -7.85
CA PHE A 323 -16.07 -30.01 -8.99
C PHE A 323 -15.65 -28.57 -8.65
N MET A 324 -16.51 -27.79 -7.96
CA MET A 324 -16.15 -26.45 -7.51
C MET A 324 -14.97 -26.45 -6.55
N GLN A 325 -14.91 -27.43 -5.64
CA GLN A 325 -13.74 -27.63 -4.76
C GLN A 325 -12.48 -27.98 -5.54
N ALA A 326 -12.57 -28.85 -6.57
CA ALA A 326 -11.42 -29.22 -7.41
C ALA A 326 -10.83 -28.00 -8.14
N ILE A 327 -11.69 -27.11 -8.67
CA ILE A 327 -11.25 -25.83 -9.27
C ILE A 327 -10.45 -25.02 -8.25
N LYS A 328 -10.99 -24.90 -7.02
CA LYS A 328 -10.35 -24.14 -5.95
C LYS A 328 -8.99 -24.74 -5.56
N LEU A 329 -8.95 -26.05 -5.29
CA LEU A 329 -7.74 -26.78 -4.92
C LEU A 329 -6.64 -26.70 -6.00
N SER A 330 -7.02 -26.84 -7.28
CA SER A 330 -6.07 -26.71 -8.39
C SER A 330 -5.45 -25.31 -8.46
N ALA A 331 -6.26 -24.28 -8.24
CA ALA A 331 -5.78 -22.90 -8.20
C ALA A 331 -4.93 -22.62 -6.94
N GLU A 332 -5.34 -23.10 -5.76
CA GLU A 332 -4.58 -22.94 -4.50
C GLU A 332 -3.16 -23.49 -4.62
N GLN A 333 -2.97 -24.67 -5.23
CA GLN A 333 -1.64 -25.23 -5.48
C GLN A 333 -0.74 -24.30 -6.32
N GLN A 334 -1.31 -23.64 -7.32
CA GLN A 334 -0.59 -22.68 -8.15
C GLN A 334 -0.25 -21.38 -7.38
N PHE A 335 -1.16 -20.92 -6.51
CA PHE A 335 -0.92 -19.77 -5.65
C PHE A 335 0.14 -20.05 -4.59
N ASP A 336 0.19 -21.28 -4.03
CA ASP A 336 1.24 -21.67 -3.08
C ASP A 336 2.62 -21.63 -3.74
N GLN A 337 2.76 -22.15 -4.95
CA GLN A 337 4.00 -22.05 -5.73
C GLN A 337 4.33 -20.57 -6.05
N ALA A 338 3.35 -19.79 -6.48
CA ALA A 338 3.52 -18.37 -6.77
C ALA A 338 3.97 -17.57 -5.53
N ARG A 339 3.53 -17.97 -4.33
CA ARG A 339 3.93 -17.38 -3.06
C ARG A 339 5.43 -17.58 -2.81
N GLU A 340 5.94 -18.80 -2.98
CA GLU A 340 7.35 -19.09 -2.81
C GLU A 340 8.21 -18.29 -3.81
N GLU A 341 7.84 -18.28 -5.09
CA GLU A 341 8.54 -17.52 -6.13
C GLU A 341 8.52 -16.00 -5.87
N PHE A 342 7.42 -15.45 -5.35
CA PHE A 342 7.30 -14.04 -5.04
C PHE A 342 8.09 -13.63 -3.80
N LEU A 343 8.19 -14.48 -2.79
CA LEU A 343 9.02 -14.24 -1.61
C LEU A 343 10.52 -14.20 -1.97
N ASP A 344 10.93 -14.99 -2.97
CA ASP A 344 12.32 -15.00 -3.47
C ASP A 344 12.64 -13.74 -4.31
N ASP A 345 11.72 -13.27 -5.14
CA ASP A 345 11.90 -12.09 -6.00
C ASP A 345 10.63 -11.23 -6.12
N ALA A 346 10.58 -10.18 -5.31
CA ALA A 346 9.47 -9.24 -5.26
C ALA A 346 9.17 -8.54 -6.60
N THR A 347 10.16 -8.40 -7.50
CA THR A 347 10.01 -7.61 -8.73
C THR A 347 9.26 -8.33 -9.85
N GLN A 348 8.96 -9.62 -9.69
CA GLN A 348 8.42 -10.47 -10.75
C GLN A 348 6.93 -10.81 -10.59
N LEU A 349 6.17 -10.15 -9.69
CA LEU A 349 4.77 -10.48 -9.43
C LEU A 349 3.92 -10.59 -10.72
N GLU A 350 4.07 -9.65 -11.64
CA GLU A 350 3.34 -9.67 -12.91
C GLU A 350 3.71 -10.86 -13.79
N LYS A 351 4.95 -11.31 -13.76
CA LYS A 351 5.43 -12.47 -14.52
C LYS A 351 5.00 -13.77 -13.86
N ILE A 352 5.10 -13.85 -12.54
CA ILE A 352 4.64 -14.99 -11.73
C ILE A 352 3.14 -15.21 -11.97
N MET A 353 2.32 -14.15 -11.93
CA MET A 353 0.87 -14.22 -12.15
C MET A 353 0.45 -14.35 -13.62
N LYS A 354 1.37 -14.62 -14.54
CA LYS A 354 1.03 -14.78 -15.96
C LYS A 354 0.12 -15.99 -16.21
N TRP A 355 0.35 -17.10 -15.48
CA TRP A 355 -0.45 -18.31 -15.57
C TRP A 355 -1.93 -18.03 -15.28
N TYR A 356 -2.24 -17.24 -14.27
CA TYR A 356 -3.58 -16.84 -13.85
C TYR A 356 -4.42 -16.28 -15.02
N PHE A 357 -3.84 -15.36 -15.79
CA PHE A 357 -4.54 -14.76 -16.93
C PHE A 357 -4.61 -15.71 -18.13
N ASN A 358 -3.62 -16.57 -18.30
CA ASN A 358 -3.63 -17.61 -19.34
C ASN A 358 -4.74 -18.62 -19.08
N ASP A 359 -4.88 -19.07 -17.84
CA ASP A 359 -5.91 -20.02 -17.42
C ASP A 359 -7.32 -19.43 -17.64
N LEU A 360 -7.57 -18.21 -17.15
CA LEU A 360 -8.85 -17.55 -17.38
C LEU A 360 -9.16 -17.33 -18.86
N ASN A 361 -8.14 -17.07 -19.67
CA ASN A 361 -8.31 -16.96 -21.13
C ASN A 361 -8.63 -18.32 -21.77
N ALA A 362 -7.95 -19.39 -21.35
CA ALA A 362 -8.23 -20.76 -21.80
C ALA A 362 -9.66 -21.20 -21.41
N VAL A 363 -10.08 -20.89 -20.20
CA VAL A 363 -11.46 -21.15 -19.75
C VAL A 363 -12.47 -20.36 -20.59
N LYS A 364 -12.21 -19.07 -20.81
CA LYS A 364 -13.13 -18.20 -21.57
C LYS A 364 -13.29 -18.64 -23.02
N ILE A 365 -12.21 -18.89 -23.72
CA ILE A 365 -12.20 -19.19 -25.15
C ILE A 365 -12.45 -20.66 -25.42
N GLY A 366 -11.72 -21.54 -24.70
CA GLY A 366 -11.72 -22.99 -24.96
C GLY A 366 -12.79 -23.75 -24.19
N MET A 367 -12.95 -23.51 -22.88
CA MET A 367 -13.82 -24.29 -22.03
C MET A 367 -15.29 -23.86 -22.12
N THR A 368 -15.58 -22.55 -22.21
CA THR A 368 -16.97 -22.00 -22.22
C THR A 368 -17.88 -22.63 -23.28
N PRO A 369 -17.45 -22.87 -24.53
CA PRO A 369 -18.31 -23.52 -25.53
C PRO A 369 -18.55 -25.02 -25.26
N LEU A 370 -17.72 -25.65 -24.43
CA LEU A 370 -17.80 -27.10 -24.14
C LEU A 370 -18.66 -27.41 -22.92
N MET A 371 -18.95 -26.41 -22.09
CA MET A 371 -19.66 -26.54 -20.82
C MET A 371 -21.12 -26.04 -20.91
N PRO A 372 -22.02 -26.56 -20.08
CA PRO A 372 -23.40 -26.11 -20.03
C PRO A 372 -23.50 -24.60 -19.74
N LYS A 373 -24.25 -23.85 -20.54
CA LYS A 373 -24.40 -22.39 -20.42
C LYS A 373 -24.88 -21.93 -19.04
N LYS A 374 -25.72 -22.75 -18.38
CA LYS A 374 -26.26 -22.48 -17.04
C LYS A 374 -25.17 -22.35 -15.95
N TRP A 375 -24.00 -22.97 -16.15
CA TRP A 375 -22.91 -22.89 -15.17
C TRP A 375 -22.11 -21.60 -15.26
N ARG A 376 -22.25 -20.81 -16.34
CA ARG A 376 -21.47 -19.58 -16.55
C ARG A 376 -19.98 -19.79 -16.23
N ILE A 377 -19.41 -20.90 -16.72
CA ILE A 377 -18.12 -21.45 -16.26
C ILE A 377 -16.98 -20.40 -16.21
N ALA A 378 -16.91 -19.50 -17.19
CA ALA A 378 -15.91 -18.43 -17.20
C ALA A 378 -16.08 -17.48 -16.01
N LYS A 379 -17.32 -17.15 -15.62
CA LYS A 379 -17.58 -16.35 -14.43
C LYS A 379 -17.24 -17.11 -13.17
N THR A 380 -17.62 -18.36 -13.08
CA THR A 380 -17.33 -19.21 -11.89
C THR A 380 -15.83 -19.33 -11.65
N TYR A 381 -15.03 -19.58 -12.69
CA TYR A 381 -13.57 -19.56 -12.56
C TYR A 381 -13.05 -18.18 -12.17
N ALA A 382 -13.57 -17.11 -12.79
CA ALA A 382 -13.14 -15.77 -12.46
C ALA A 382 -13.44 -15.40 -11.02
N ASP A 383 -14.60 -15.79 -10.49
CA ASP A 383 -14.99 -15.50 -9.09
C ASP A 383 -14.08 -16.28 -8.09
N VAL A 384 -13.83 -17.59 -8.33
CA VAL A 384 -12.93 -18.41 -7.51
C VAL A 384 -11.49 -17.88 -7.57
N TYR A 385 -10.99 -17.63 -8.77
CA TYR A 385 -9.63 -17.13 -8.98
C TYR A 385 -9.45 -15.73 -8.42
N HIS A 386 -10.47 -14.88 -8.52
CA HIS A 386 -10.43 -13.54 -7.92
C HIS A 386 -10.37 -13.58 -6.41
N GLN A 387 -11.16 -14.45 -5.77
CA GLN A 387 -11.11 -14.63 -4.32
C GLN A 387 -9.73 -15.12 -3.87
N LEU A 388 -9.15 -16.08 -4.56
CA LEU A 388 -7.81 -16.59 -4.25
C LEU A 388 -6.72 -15.53 -4.49
N MET A 389 -6.86 -14.68 -5.52
CA MET A 389 -5.96 -13.55 -5.77
C MET A 389 -6.04 -12.53 -4.64
N HIS A 390 -7.25 -12.21 -4.18
CA HIS A 390 -7.46 -11.35 -3.03
C HIS A 390 -6.79 -11.94 -1.78
N ASP A 391 -7.07 -13.20 -1.44
CA ASP A 391 -6.53 -13.88 -0.26
C ASP A 391 -5.00 -13.98 -0.33
N PHE A 392 -4.45 -14.23 -1.51
CA PHE A 392 -3.02 -14.23 -1.77
C PHE A 392 -2.38 -12.87 -1.51
N LEU A 393 -2.89 -11.80 -2.14
CA LEU A 393 -2.31 -10.46 -2.02
C LEU A 393 -2.45 -9.88 -0.61
N VAL A 394 -3.62 -10.06 0.01
CA VAL A 394 -3.83 -9.63 1.41
C VAL A 394 -2.93 -10.44 2.35
N GLY A 395 -2.84 -11.76 2.16
CA GLY A 395 -1.95 -12.60 2.95
C GLY A 395 -0.47 -12.24 2.81
N MET A 396 -0.03 -11.81 1.62
CA MET A 396 1.35 -11.33 1.40
C MET A 396 1.62 -9.96 2.01
N VAL A 397 0.62 -9.08 2.05
CA VAL A 397 0.74 -7.77 2.74
C VAL A 397 0.92 -7.96 4.24
N ASP A 398 0.19 -8.91 4.81
CA ASP A 398 0.20 -9.16 6.26
C ASP A 398 1.31 -10.15 6.70
N ASP A 399 2.11 -10.66 5.74
CA ASP A 399 3.21 -11.61 6.01
C ASP A 399 4.41 -10.90 6.67
N PRO A 400 4.83 -11.33 7.89
CA PRO A 400 5.99 -10.74 8.56
C PRO A 400 7.33 -10.93 7.83
N GLN A 401 7.41 -11.87 6.88
CA GLN A 401 8.60 -12.12 6.05
C GLN A 401 8.63 -11.22 4.81
N GLY A 402 7.54 -10.55 4.51
CA GLY A 402 7.42 -9.62 3.39
C GLY A 402 8.35 -8.42 3.55
N SER A 403 9.18 -8.13 2.55
CA SER A 403 9.98 -6.92 2.50
C SER A 403 9.16 -5.74 1.98
N SER A 404 9.66 -4.54 2.19
CA SER A 404 9.06 -3.31 1.63
C SER A 404 8.93 -3.33 0.10
N ALA A 405 9.79 -4.07 -0.59
CA ALA A 405 9.72 -4.25 -2.05
C ALA A 405 8.48 -5.06 -2.46
N HIS A 406 8.12 -6.10 -1.69
CA HIS A 406 6.88 -6.87 -1.92
C HIS A 406 5.65 -5.98 -1.78
N THR A 407 5.58 -5.16 -0.72
CA THR A 407 4.47 -4.23 -0.50
C THR A 407 4.31 -3.25 -1.67
N LEU A 408 5.39 -2.71 -2.19
CA LEU A 408 5.36 -1.78 -3.33
C LEU A 408 4.83 -2.43 -4.61
N GLU A 409 5.28 -3.66 -4.90
CA GLU A 409 4.80 -4.36 -6.09
C GLU A 409 3.33 -4.74 -5.95
N ILE A 410 2.89 -5.16 -4.76
CA ILE A 410 1.48 -5.44 -4.46
C ILE A 410 0.62 -4.18 -4.65
N VAL A 411 1.07 -3.02 -4.17
CA VAL A 411 0.33 -1.74 -4.33
C VAL A 411 0.20 -1.35 -5.80
N SER A 412 1.19 -1.65 -6.64
CA SER A 412 1.17 -1.33 -8.07
C SER A 412 0.36 -2.32 -8.90
N PHE A 413 0.09 -3.51 -8.38
CA PHE A 413 -0.52 -4.61 -9.11
C PHE A 413 -2.01 -4.45 -9.43
N PRO A 414 -2.89 -3.88 -8.56
CA PRO A 414 -4.34 -3.78 -8.81
C PRO A 414 -4.70 -3.08 -10.13
N GLU A 415 -4.05 -1.99 -10.47
CA GLU A 415 -4.30 -1.28 -11.73
C GLU A 415 -4.03 -2.19 -12.95
N LYS A 416 -2.90 -2.91 -12.92
CA LYS A 416 -2.52 -3.86 -13.97
C LYS A 416 -3.47 -5.05 -14.01
N TYR A 417 -3.87 -5.55 -12.84
CA TYR A 417 -4.79 -6.66 -12.66
C TYR A 417 -6.16 -6.35 -13.28
N TYR A 418 -6.82 -5.27 -12.84
CA TYR A 418 -8.14 -4.90 -13.36
C TYR A 418 -8.11 -4.56 -14.86
N LYS A 419 -7.03 -3.97 -15.35
CA LYS A 419 -6.84 -3.71 -16.79
C LYS A 419 -6.76 -5.02 -17.60
N LYS A 420 -6.11 -6.05 -17.06
CA LYS A 420 -6.07 -7.39 -17.69
C LYS A 420 -7.42 -8.10 -17.59
N MET A 421 -8.08 -8.05 -16.43
CA MET A 421 -9.42 -8.61 -16.23
C MET A 421 -10.46 -7.96 -17.16
N ALA A 422 -10.40 -6.66 -17.36
CA ALA A 422 -11.26 -5.95 -18.32
C ALA A 422 -11.05 -6.42 -19.77
N LYS A 423 -9.82 -6.72 -20.19
CA LYS A 423 -9.55 -7.34 -21.50
C LYS A 423 -10.14 -8.74 -21.63
N LEU A 424 -10.19 -9.49 -20.54
CA LEU A 424 -10.87 -10.78 -20.47
C LEU A 424 -12.40 -10.62 -20.39
N GLY A 425 -12.94 -9.39 -20.30
CA GLY A 425 -14.36 -9.11 -20.29
C GLY A 425 -15.02 -9.10 -18.91
N PHE A 426 -14.22 -9.13 -17.85
CA PHE A 426 -14.68 -9.00 -16.47
C PHE A 426 -14.50 -7.54 -16.02
N ARG A 427 -15.60 -6.90 -15.59
CA ARG A 427 -15.55 -5.52 -15.10
C ARG A 427 -15.12 -5.51 -13.63
N GLN A 428 -14.47 -4.47 -13.21
CA GLN A 428 -14.06 -4.30 -11.82
C GLN A 428 -15.26 -4.32 -10.85
N GLU A 429 -16.41 -3.80 -11.29
CA GLU A 429 -17.66 -3.79 -10.51
C GLU A 429 -18.22 -5.19 -10.23
N ASP A 430 -17.92 -6.16 -11.10
CA ASP A 430 -18.38 -7.55 -11.00
C ASP A 430 -17.42 -8.43 -10.14
N LEU A 431 -16.27 -7.88 -9.75
CA LEU A 431 -15.22 -8.57 -8.99
C LEU A 431 -15.15 -8.03 -7.55
N ALA A 432 -15.76 -8.70 -6.62
CA ALA A 432 -15.76 -8.36 -5.21
C ALA A 432 -15.24 -9.53 -4.35
N PRO A 433 -14.47 -9.24 -3.27
CA PRO A 433 -14.02 -7.96 -2.76
C PRO A 433 -12.97 -7.29 -3.65
N HIS A 434 -12.58 -6.03 -3.36
CA HIS A 434 -11.44 -5.42 -4.06
C HIS A 434 -10.16 -6.21 -3.77
N VAL A 435 -9.32 -6.44 -4.78
CA VAL A 435 -8.18 -7.37 -4.75
C VAL A 435 -7.18 -7.15 -3.60
N ILE A 436 -7.13 -5.93 -3.03
CA ILE A 436 -6.38 -5.60 -1.80
C ILE A 436 -7.21 -4.72 -0.86
N ASP A 437 -8.52 -4.90 -0.79
CA ASP A 437 -9.47 -4.20 0.09
C ASP A 437 -9.41 -2.66 0.01
N ASN A 438 -9.00 -2.10 -1.12
CA ASN A 438 -8.75 -0.67 -1.33
C ASN A 438 -7.72 -0.07 -0.34
N ARG A 439 -6.75 -0.89 0.12
CA ARG A 439 -5.73 -0.50 1.09
C ARG A 439 -4.51 0.21 0.45
N GLU A 440 -4.55 0.52 -0.85
CA GLU A 440 -3.40 1.12 -1.56
C GLU A 440 -2.86 2.36 -0.86
N ALA A 441 -3.75 3.28 -0.48
CA ALA A 441 -3.35 4.51 0.19
C ALA A 441 -2.79 4.28 1.60
N GLU A 442 -3.29 3.27 2.31
CA GLU A 442 -2.79 2.84 3.61
C GLU A 442 -1.39 2.25 3.47
N LEU A 443 -1.21 1.26 2.60
CA LEU A 443 0.07 0.59 2.37
C LEU A 443 1.17 1.54 1.90
N VAL A 444 0.84 2.49 1.02
CA VAL A 444 1.78 3.53 0.58
C VAL A 444 2.18 4.43 1.74
N ARG A 445 1.24 4.82 2.60
CA ARG A 445 1.52 5.61 3.79
C ARG A 445 2.41 4.84 4.76
N ASP A 446 2.13 3.56 4.99
CA ASP A 446 2.89 2.71 5.90
C ASP A 446 4.31 2.47 5.36
N PHE A 447 4.45 2.23 4.06
CA PHE A 447 5.74 2.16 3.40
C PHE A 447 6.55 3.46 3.57
N ARG A 448 5.92 4.61 3.31
CA ARG A 448 6.55 5.92 3.52
C ARG A 448 6.94 6.13 4.98
N GLN A 449 6.07 5.76 5.93
CA GLN A 449 6.38 5.86 7.36
C GLN A 449 7.53 4.95 7.77
N LEU A 450 7.63 3.76 7.17
CA LEU A 450 8.75 2.86 7.41
C LEU A 450 10.08 3.49 6.98
N ILE A 451 10.14 4.07 5.78
CA ILE A 451 11.35 4.78 5.31
C ILE A 451 11.68 5.95 6.25
N ILE A 452 10.69 6.75 6.63
CA ILE A 452 10.87 7.88 7.55
C ILE A 452 11.37 7.40 8.92
N LYS A 453 10.85 6.29 9.44
CA LYS A 453 11.30 5.71 10.69
C LYS A 453 12.76 5.26 10.63
N PHE A 454 13.16 4.56 9.57
CA PHE A 454 14.56 4.19 9.35
C PHE A 454 15.45 5.43 9.23
N LEU A 455 15.02 6.42 8.48
CA LEU A 455 15.70 7.72 8.38
C LEU A 455 15.91 8.35 9.77
N ASP A 456 14.87 8.41 10.58
CA ASP A 456 14.90 8.97 11.92
C ASP A 456 15.87 8.23 12.83
N GLU A 457 15.80 6.90 12.87
CA GLU A 457 16.68 6.07 13.68
C GLU A 457 18.17 6.22 13.28
N TRP A 458 18.46 6.29 11.98
CA TRP A 458 19.82 6.47 11.49
C TRP A 458 20.36 7.87 11.77
N ILE A 459 19.56 8.90 11.56
CA ILE A 459 19.96 10.29 11.83
C ILE A 459 20.19 10.47 13.34
N ASP A 460 19.35 9.89 14.19
CA ASP A 460 19.53 9.96 15.64
C ASP A 460 20.85 9.26 16.05
N ARG A 461 21.19 8.12 15.46
CA ARG A 461 22.50 7.44 15.68
C ARG A 461 23.67 8.32 15.22
N ILE A 462 23.57 8.96 14.05
CA ILE A 462 24.60 9.89 13.57
C ILE A 462 24.74 11.05 14.54
N PHE A 463 23.64 11.63 15.02
CA PHE A 463 23.68 12.73 15.99
C PHE A 463 24.31 12.33 17.34
N ASP A 464 24.04 11.13 17.81
CA ASP A 464 24.63 10.63 19.05
C ASP A 464 26.11 10.30 18.84
N GLN A 465 26.51 9.82 17.66
CA GLN A 465 27.92 9.65 17.33
C GLN A 465 28.63 10.99 17.21
N GLU A 466 28.05 12.00 16.57
CA GLU A 466 28.60 13.37 16.53
C GLU A 466 28.81 13.95 17.93
N LYS A 467 27.86 13.74 18.86
CA LYS A 467 28.00 14.17 20.25
C LYS A 467 29.18 13.48 20.94
N LYS A 468 29.31 12.19 20.70
CA LYS A 468 30.38 11.37 21.28
C LYS A 468 31.75 11.79 20.72
N ASP A 469 31.84 11.93 19.38
CA ASP A 469 33.07 12.35 18.71
C ASP A 469 33.50 13.76 19.20
N PHE A 470 32.55 14.67 19.39
CA PHE A 470 32.83 15.97 19.96
C PHE A 470 33.31 15.88 21.43
N ALA A 471 32.73 14.99 22.25
CA ALA A 471 33.15 14.80 23.63
C ALA A 471 34.57 14.20 23.71
N ASP A 472 34.86 13.26 22.80
CA ASP A 472 36.12 12.51 22.75
C ASP A 472 37.24 13.22 21.91
N ARG A 473 37.00 14.48 21.46
CA ARG A 473 37.89 15.23 20.57
C ARG A 473 39.33 15.40 21.08
N ASN A 474 39.55 15.30 22.41
CA ASN A 474 40.84 15.45 23.06
C ASN A 474 41.64 14.14 23.18
N VAL A 475 41.06 13.01 22.77
CA VAL A 475 41.73 11.69 22.85
C VAL A 475 42.71 11.55 21.68
N GLU A 476 43.91 11.02 21.95
CA GLU A 476 44.89 10.73 20.91
C GLU A 476 44.28 9.81 19.83
N GLY A 477 44.35 10.24 18.56
CA GLY A 477 43.70 9.59 17.41
C GLY A 477 42.45 10.35 16.96
N SER A 478 42.61 11.68 16.83
CA SER A 478 41.58 12.67 16.39
C SER A 478 40.51 12.06 15.49
N ASN A 479 39.26 12.31 15.84
CA ASN A 479 38.07 11.96 15.02
C ASN A 479 37.89 12.85 13.77
N LEU A 480 38.92 13.59 13.38
CA LEU A 480 38.97 14.40 12.18
C LEU A 480 39.71 13.69 11.06
N ASP A 481 39.19 13.79 9.87
CA ASP A 481 39.82 13.34 8.64
C ASP A 481 40.28 14.58 7.82
N GLN A 482 41.08 14.36 6.80
CA GLN A 482 41.42 15.35 5.80
C GLN A 482 40.89 14.88 4.45
N ASP A 483 40.34 15.79 3.69
CA ASP A 483 39.92 15.47 2.31
C ASP A 483 41.14 15.53 1.35
N GLU A 484 40.90 15.30 0.05
CA GLU A 484 41.93 15.31 -1.00
C GLU A 484 42.65 16.64 -1.17
N TYR A 485 42.07 17.74 -0.67
CA TYR A 485 42.66 19.08 -0.67
C TYR A 485 43.41 19.41 0.64
N GLY A 486 43.35 18.51 1.62
CA GLY A 486 43.95 18.69 2.95
C GLY A 486 43.05 19.45 3.94
N TYR A 487 41.78 19.74 3.60
CA TYR A 487 40.87 20.42 4.50
C TYR A 487 40.38 19.48 5.60
N PHE A 488 40.27 19.97 6.82
CA PHE A 488 39.72 19.17 7.94
C PHE A 488 38.24 18.84 7.70
N ARG A 489 37.86 17.58 8.00
CA ARG A 489 36.51 17.07 7.87
C ARG A 489 36.09 16.25 9.08
N THR A 490 34.79 16.27 9.42
CA THR A 490 34.25 15.31 10.36
C THR A 490 33.90 14.01 9.64
N LYS A 491 34.01 12.87 10.34
CA LYS A 491 33.76 11.52 9.75
C LYS A 491 32.30 11.27 9.37
N ASN A 492 31.38 11.99 10.00
CA ASN A 492 29.95 11.70 9.91
C ASN A 492 29.24 12.35 8.71
N LEU A 493 29.86 13.35 8.07
CA LEU A 493 29.23 14.07 6.94
C LEU A 493 28.94 13.16 5.76
N VAL A 494 29.93 12.41 5.31
CA VAL A 494 29.79 11.49 4.16
C VAL A 494 28.76 10.41 4.43
N ALA A 495 28.76 9.86 5.65
CA ALA A 495 27.80 8.85 6.05
C ALA A 495 26.35 9.37 6.03
N LEU A 496 26.13 10.61 6.50
CA LEU A 496 24.83 11.27 6.47
C LEU A 496 24.29 11.38 5.03
N TRP A 497 25.08 11.98 4.13
CA TRP A 497 24.61 12.22 2.76
C TRP A 497 24.47 10.94 1.95
N ARG A 498 25.30 9.92 2.19
CA ARG A 498 25.12 8.60 1.59
C ARG A 498 23.79 7.97 2.02
N MET A 499 23.49 8.00 3.31
CA MET A 499 22.23 7.46 3.83
C MET A 499 21.01 8.20 3.24
N LEU A 500 21.05 9.55 3.17
CA LEU A 500 19.98 10.32 2.54
C LEU A 500 19.77 9.89 1.07
N ARG A 501 20.86 9.66 0.33
CA ARG A 501 20.80 9.15 -1.04
C ARG A 501 20.10 7.80 -1.11
N GLU A 502 20.50 6.85 -0.30
CA GLU A 502 19.92 5.50 -0.26
C GLU A 502 18.42 5.53 0.02
N GLN A 503 17.97 6.42 0.90
CA GLN A 503 16.54 6.55 1.21
C GLN A 503 15.74 7.26 0.09
N VAL A 504 16.32 8.19 -0.65
CA VAL A 504 15.67 8.75 -1.86
C VAL A 504 15.54 7.67 -2.94
N GLU A 505 16.60 6.88 -3.16
CA GLU A 505 16.56 5.76 -4.10
C GLU A 505 15.50 4.71 -3.73
N ALA A 506 15.38 4.39 -2.44
CA ALA A 506 14.33 3.51 -1.92
C ALA A 506 12.92 4.08 -2.18
N GLY A 507 12.73 5.37 -1.92
CA GLY A 507 11.48 6.08 -2.25
C GLY A 507 11.17 6.09 -3.74
N ALA A 508 12.18 6.35 -4.58
CA ALA A 508 12.08 6.37 -6.05
C ALA A 508 11.74 4.99 -6.63
N GLY A 509 12.20 3.91 -5.98
CA GLY A 509 11.83 2.53 -6.31
C GLY A 509 10.32 2.27 -6.28
N SER A 510 9.57 3.05 -5.49
CA SER A 510 8.10 3.00 -5.47
C SER A 510 7.43 3.47 -6.76
N LYS A 511 8.15 4.23 -7.62
CA LYS A 511 7.63 4.90 -8.82
C LYS A 511 6.45 5.85 -8.52
N ARG A 512 6.35 6.33 -7.29
CA ARG A 512 5.29 7.21 -6.79
C ARG A 512 5.86 8.52 -6.28
N THR A 513 5.41 9.61 -6.86
CA THR A 513 5.84 10.96 -6.48
C THR A 513 5.50 11.30 -5.03
N ASP A 514 4.30 10.92 -4.56
CA ASP A 514 3.81 11.19 -3.20
C ASP A 514 4.64 10.50 -2.09
N VAL A 515 5.27 9.38 -2.39
CA VAL A 515 6.20 8.70 -1.47
C VAL A 515 7.51 9.48 -1.39
N VAL A 516 8.11 9.81 -2.54
CA VAL A 516 9.39 10.53 -2.59
C VAL A 516 9.25 11.91 -1.96
N GLU A 517 8.19 12.64 -2.29
CA GLU A 517 7.91 13.96 -1.70
C GLU A 517 7.81 13.90 -0.16
N GLY A 518 7.11 12.91 0.39
CA GLY A 518 7.00 12.75 1.83
C GLY A 518 8.31 12.34 2.53
N VAL A 519 9.15 11.55 1.86
CA VAL A 519 10.48 11.18 2.37
C VAL A 519 11.42 12.38 2.34
N VAL A 520 11.43 13.15 1.25
CA VAL A 520 12.24 14.37 1.11
C VAL A 520 11.83 15.44 2.12
N ASP A 521 10.52 15.62 2.38
CA ASP A 521 10.03 16.53 3.42
C ASP A 521 10.57 16.14 4.82
N ALA A 522 10.58 14.84 5.15
CA ALA A 522 11.16 14.35 6.40
C ALA A 522 12.67 14.63 6.47
N MET A 523 13.39 14.47 5.35
CA MET A 523 14.82 14.79 5.27
C MET A 523 15.10 16.27 5.50
N PHE A 524 14.34 17.16 4.87
CA PHE A 524 14.46 18.60 5.10
C PHE A 524 14.23 18.95 6.57
N LEU A 525 13.20 18.38 7.20
CA LEU A 525 12.93 18.59 8.61
C LEU A 525 14.11 18.17 9.49
N ARG A 526 14.70 17.00 9.22
CA ARG A 526 15.85 16.48 9.99
C ARG A 526 17.12 17.28 9.76
N LEU A 527 17.40 17.71 8.52
CA LEU A 527 18.55 18.57 8.22
C LEU A 527 18.45 19.93 8.94
N ARG A 528 17.27 20.56 8.94
CA ARG A 528 17.03 21.78 9.73
C ARG A 528 17.20 21.57 11.23
N THR A 529 16.67 20.45 11.75
CA THR A 529 16.82 20.11 13.18
C THR A 529 18.29 19.94 13.54
N ARG A 530 19.09 19.34 12.64
CA ARG A 530 20.55 19.19 12.80
C ARG A 530 21.23 20.57 12.87
N GLN A 531 20.94 21.48 11.92
CA GLN A 531 21.51 22.84 11.94
C GLN A 531 21.19 23.56 13.25
N GLN A 532 19.94 23.51 13.71
CA GLN A 532 19.55 24.13 14.98
C GLN A 532 20.23 23.51 16.21
N ALA A 533 20.41 22.19 16.23
CA ALA A 533 21.07 21.47 17.32
C ALA A 533 22.56 21.77 17.39
N GLN A 534 23.22 21.89 16.24
CA GLN A 534 24.63 22.23 16.14
C GLN A 534 24.89 23.67 16.64
N GLY A 535 24.07 24.62 16.28
CA GLY A 535 24.15 26.01 16.78
C GLY A 535 23.99 26.15 18.30
N ARG A 536 23.19 25.29 18.94
CA ARG A 536 23.04 25.28 20.41
C ARG A 536 24.22 24.67 21.15
N ARG A 537 24.95 23.72 20.56
CA ARG A 537 26.10 23.02 21.21
C ARG A 537 27.33 23.92 21.36
N GLY A 538 27.56 24.82 20.42
CA GLY A 538 28.69 25.74 20.49
C GLY A 538 28.59 26.85 21.56
N GLY A 539 27.45 26.96 22.29
CA GLY A 539 27.22 27.90 23.34
C GLY A 539 27.76 27.51 24.74
N GLY A 540 28.40 26.36 24.86
CA GLY A 540 29.11 25.97 26.09
C GLY A 540 30.30 26.92 26.32
N GLY A 541 30.24 27.72 27.38
CA GLY A 541 31.26 28.72 27.73
C GLY A 541 32.65 28.11 27.91
N PRO A 542 33.68 28.94 27.99
CA PRO A 542 35.08 28.60 27.98
C PRO A 542 35.60 27.93 29.29
N ASP A 543 34.72 27.26 30.06
CA ASP A 543 35.07 26.80 31.40
C ASP A 543 35.99 25.56 31.41
N ASN A 544 36.18 24.88 30.23
CA ASN A 544 37.14 23.77 30.12
C ASN A 544 38.12 24.00 28.97
N LEU A 545 39.27 24.64 29.34
CA LEU A 545 40.36 24.95 28.43
C LEU A 545 41.27 23.73 28.12
N GLU A 546 41.00 22.59 28.72
CA GLU A 546 41.65 21.34 28.35
C GLU A 546 41.20 20.94 26.93
N GLY A 547 42.16 20.87 25.99
CA GLY A 547 41.88 20.54 24.60
C GLY A 547 41.48 21.74 23.70
N PHE A 548 42.01 22.89 24.02
CA PHE A 548 41.79 24.12 23.23
C PHE A 548 42.09 23.95 21.74
N GLN A 549 43.25 23.34 21.39
CA GLN A 549 43.60 23.04 20.00
C GLN A 549 42.60 22.11 19.33
N ALA A 550 42.23 21.02 20.00
CA ALA A 550 41.23 20.09 19.44
C ALA A 550 39.83 20.73 19.21
N LEU A 551 39.46 21.73 20.03
CA LEU A 551 38.24 22.51 19.81
C LEU A 551 38.37 23.44 18.62
N GLN A 552 39.52 24.08 18.41
CA GLN A 552 39.79 24.90 17.23
C GLN A 552 39.69 24.06 15.96
N ASP A 553 40.38 22.95 15.91
CA ASP A 553 40.41 22.02 14.76
C ASP A 553 38.96 21.49 14.45
N TRP A 554 38.20 21.19 15.52
CA TRP A 554 36.79 20.79 15.39
C TRP A 554 35.91 21.88 14.81
N LEU A 555 36.09 23.13 15.23
CA LEU A 555 35.34 24.28 14.68
C LEU A 555 35.67 24.48 13.19
N VAL A 556 36.93 24.36 12.81
CA VAL A 556 37.39 24.41 11.41
C VAL A 556 36.80 23.30 10.57
N ALA A 557 36.90 22.05 11.05
CA ALA A 557 36.34 20.88 10.39
C ALA A 557 34.81 21.04 10.18
N THR A 558 34.12 21.52 11.22
CA THR A 558 32.69 21.76 11.15
C THR A 558 32.34 22.86 10.14
N ALA A 559 33.09 23.96 10.11
CA ALA A 559 32.92 25.04 9.12
C ALA A 559 33.12 24.52 7.68
N ASN A 560 34.18 23.74 7.46
CA ASN A 560 34.49 23.11 6.18
C ASN A 560 33.37 22.16 5.74
N ASP A 561 32.79 21.39 6.67
CA ASP A 561 31.67 20.48 6.39
C ASP A 561 30.42 21.24 5.92
N GLN A 562 30.14 22.42 6.52
CA GLN A 562 29.01 23.24 6.06
C GLN A 562 29.23 23.71 4.62
N ILE A 563 30.46 24.15 4.29
CA ILE A 563 30.79 24.56 2.95
C ILE A 563 30.72 23.40 1.96
N ALA A 564 31.22 22.22 2.31
CA ALA A 564 31.09 21.03 1.45
C ALA A 564 29.63 20.68 1.08
N CYS A 565 28.68 21.08 1.94
CA CYS A 565 27.27 20.89 1.60
C CYS A 565 26.80 21.79 0.45
N ILE A 566 27.44 22.95 0.24
CA ILE A 566 26.98 24.01 -0.68
C ILE A 566 27.99 24.43 -1.75
N ASP A 567 29.19 23.88 -1.73
CA ASP A 567 30.28 24.21 -2.65
C ASP A 567 30.05 23.57 -4.02
N ASP A 568 29.38 24.30 -4.91
CA ASP A 568 29.14 23.93 -6.29
C ASP A 568 30.27 24.50 -7.15
N ASN A 569 31.08 23.69 -7.78
CA ASN A 569 32.14 24.07 -8.73
C ASN A 569 31.77 23.66 -10.16
N GLU A 570 31.29 24.61 -10.93
CA GLU A 570 30.90 24.38 -12.33
C GLU A 570 32.09 24.01 -13.24
N GLU A 571 33.30 24.55 -12.96
CA GLU A 571 34.48 24.27 -13.76
C GLU A 571 34.96 22.82 -13.63
N GLU A 572 34.85 22.26 -12.44
CA GLU A 572 35.16 20.85 -12.12
C GLU A 572 33.98 19.91 -12.29
N ASN A 573 32.80 20.40 -12.65
CA ASN A 573 31.53 19.67 -12.65
C ASN A 573 31.25 18.94 -11.33
N ARG A 574 31.62 19.59 -10.22
CA ARG A 574 31.45 19.10 -8.87
C ARG A 574 30.30 19.84 -8.19
N LEU A 575 29.36 19.08 -7.66
CA LEU A 575 28.23 19.60 -6.89
C LEU A 575 28.46 19.38 -5.40
N GLY A 576 28.12 20.36 -4.61
CA GLY A 576 27.98 20.21 -3.17
C GLY A 576 26.91 19.15 -2.84
N TYR A 577 26.96 18.63 -1.62
CA TYR A 577 26.02 17.56 -1.20
C TYR A 577 24.56 17.99 -1.34
N LEU A 578 24.21 19.24 -1.04
CA LEU A 578 22.83 19.75 -1.11
C LEU A 578 22.33 19.84 -2.55
N SER A 579 23.15 20.34 -3.46
CA SER A 579 22.81 20.41 -4.89
C SER A 579 22.75 19.02 -5.53
N SER A 580 23.66 18.12 -5.16
CA SER A 580 23.62 16.71 -5.57
C SER A 580 22.34 16.02 -5.06
N PHE A 581 21.95 16.28 -3.82
CA PHE A 581 20.70 15.77 -3.25
C PHE A 581 19.48 16.30 -4.00
N ARG A 582 19.43 17.59 -4.30
CA ARG A 582 18.34 18.17 -5.09
C ARG A 582 18.23 17.53 -6.48
N GLN A 583 19.36 17.39 -7.19
CA GLN A 583 19.39 16.78 -8.52
C GLN A 583 18.89 15.33 -8.50
N MET A 584 19.11 14.61 -7.41
CA MET A 584 18.72 13.21 -7.29
C MET A 584 17.19 13.02 -7.15
N PHE A 585 16.52 13.82 -6.34
CA PHE A 585 15.08 13.68 -6.18
C PHE A 585 14.26 14.39 -7.28
N GLU A 586 14.83 15.35 -7.99
CA GLU A 586 14.16 16.12 -9.04
C GLU A 586 13.35 15.29 -10.05
N PRO A 587 13.88 14.19 -10.64
CA PRO A 587 13.13 13.38 -11.62
C PRO A 587 11.98 12.58 -11.02
N HIS A 588 11.87 12.51 -9.68
CA HIS A 588 10.94 11.63 -8.97
C HIS A 588 9.82 12.37 -8.23
N VAL A 589 9.78 13.71 -8.33
CA VAL A 589 8.80 14.56 -7.66
C VAL A 589 7.97 15.37 -8.66
N SER A 590 6.85 15.92 -8.19
CA SER A 590 6.01 16.79 -9.03
C SER A 590 6.66 18.17 -9.22
N PRO A 591 6.40 18.86 -10.37
CA PRO A 591 6.92 20.23 -10.60
C PRO A 591 6.49 21.23 -9.53
N GLN A 592 5.26 21.08 -9.00
CA GLN A 592 4.75 21.96 -7.94
C GLN A 592 5.48 21.72 -6.61
N TYR A 593 5.84 20.47 -6.33
CA TYR A 593 6.66 20.15 -5.16
C TYR A 593 8.06 20.70 -5.30
N LEU A 594 8.66 20.62 -6.49
CA LEU A 594 10.02 21.09 -6.75
C LEU A 594 10.20 22.57 -6.46
N GLU A 595 9.23 23.43 -6.84
CA GLU A 595 9.26 24.85 -6.50
C GLU A 595 9.30 25.12 -4.98
N ARG A 596 8.56 24.31 -4.20
CA ARG A 596 8.59 24.37 -2.74
C ARG A 596 9.90 23.84 -2.17
N ALA A 597 10.37 22.72 -2.68
CA ALA A 597 11.63 22.11 -2.28
C ALA A 597 12.83 23.02 -2.55
N ASP A 598 12.83 23.80 -3.65
CA ASP A 598 13.87 24.77 -3.95
C ASP A 598 13.94 25.89 -2.89
N GLN A 599 12.80 26.30 -2.31
CA GLN A 599 12.80 27.25 -1.18
C GLN A 599 13.42 26.63 0.07
N GLU A 600 13.15 25.33 0.32
CA GLU A 600 13.75 24.59 1.43
C GLU A 600 15.25 24.41 1.26
N VAL A 601 15.69 24.09 0.04
CA VAL A 601 17.11 23.99 -0.34
C VAL A 601 17.80 25.33 -0.15
N ALA A 602 17.19 26.45 -0.58
CA ALA A 602 17.72 27.79 -0.36
C ALA A 602 17.85 28.12 1.15
N ALA A 603 16.82 27.83 1.93
CA ALA A 603 16.85 28.06 3.38
C ALA A 603 17.91 27.21 4.09
N LEU A 604 18.13 25.95 3.65
CA LEU A 604 19.22 25.13 4.17
C LEU A 604 20.58 25.67 3.77
N ARG A 605 20.74 26.16 2.52
CA ARG A 605 21.97 26.77 2.02
C ARG A 605 22.36 27.98 2.88
N ASP A 606 21.41 28.88 3.13
CA ASP A 606 21.62 30.04 4.01
C ASP A 606 22.03 29.58 5.42
N GLY A 607 21.36 28.58 5.97
CA GLY A 607 21.69 28.02 7.27
C GLY A 607 23.09 27.39 7.34
N TYR A 608 23.60 26.78 6.27
CA TYR A 608 24.98 26.30 6.19
C TYR A 608 26.00 27.44 6.16
N VAL A 609 25.73 28.49 5.40
CA VAL A 609 26.57 29.71 5.38
C VAL A 609 26.62 30.36 6.77
N ASP A 610 25.46 30.58 7.38
CA ASP A 610 25.37 31.20 8.70
C ASP A 610 26.11 30.37 9.77
N PHE A 611 25.97 29.03 9.71
CA PHE A 611 26.61 28.15 10.70
C PHE A 611 28.14 28.07 10.48
N SER A 612 28.61 28.06 9.24
CA SER A 612 30.05 28.14 8.95
C SER A 612 30.66 29.43 9.50
N THR A 613 29.99 30.56 9.24
CA THR A 613 30.40 31.87 9.74
C THR A 613 30.41 31.92 11.28
N TRP A 614 29.37 31.29 11.90
CA TRP A 614 29.32 31.19 13.34
C TRP A 614 30.50 30.39 13.91
N CYS A 615 30.88 29.25 13.28
CA CYS A 615 32.04 28.45 13.69
C CYS A 615 33.34 29.26 13.64
N ILE A 616 33.53 30.02 12.58
CA ILE A 616 34.71 30.89 12.42
C ILE A 616 34.71 32.03 13.48
N THR A 617 33.56 32.62 13.72
CA THR A 617 33.42 33.64 14.77
C THR A 617 33.73 33.09 16.15
N LYS A 618 33.26 31.86 16.46
CA LYS A 618 33.59 31.19 17.72
C LYS A 618 35.04 30.82 17.84
N PHE A 619 35.66 30.40 16.77
CA PHE A 619 37.09 30.15 16.69
C PHE A 619 37.88 31.45 17.06
N ALA A 620 37.60 32.57 16.39
CA ALA A 620 38.23 33.87 16.69
C ALA A 620 38.05 34.25 18.15
N GLN A 621 36.82 34.21 18.68
CA GLN A 621 36.53 34.51 20.10
C GLN A 621 37.30 33.63 21.07
N LEU A 622 37.50 32.34 20.77
CA LEU A 622 38.29 31.43 21.57
C LEU A 622 39.76 31.80 21.60
N VAL A 623 40.35 32.12 20.45
CA VAL A 623 41.76 32.58 20.37
C VAL A 623 41.96 33.82 21.22
N PHE A 624 41.04 34.80 21.12
CA PHE A 624 41.16 36.04 21.92
C PHE A 624 40.94 35.76 23.42
N ALA A 625 40.10 34.83 23.79
CA ALA A 625 39.87 34.48 25.20
C ALA A 625 41.04 33.67 25.85
N VAL A 626 41.84 32.96 25.02
CA VAL A 626 42.92 32.10 25.51
C VAL A 626 44.29 32.73 25.26
N ASP A 627 44.70 32.83 24.00
CA ASP A 627 46.07 33.23 23.65
C ASP A 627 46.37 34.70 23.84
N PHE A 628 45.38 35.54 23.51
CA PHE A 628 45.52 36.99 23.70
C PHE A 628 45.14 37.47 25.12
N LYS A 629 44.62 36.57 25.97
CA LYS A 629 44.22 36.90 27.34
C LYS A 629 45.30 37.55 28.18
N SER A 630 46.55 37.21 27.97
CA SER A 630 47.70 37.70 28.68
C SER A 630 48.10 39.11 28.23
N VAL A 631 47.82 39.50 26.96
CA VAL A 631 48.27 40.72 26.30
C VAL A 631 47.21 41.81 26.41
N MET A 632 45.93 41.43 26.24
CA MET A 632 44.78 42.36 26.17
C MET A 632 44.66 43.30 27.39
N PRO A 633 44.91 42.87 28.67
CA PRO A 633 44.80 43.75 29.83
C PRO A 633 45.82 44.87 29.89
N ASP A 634 46.87 44.83 29.13
CA ASP A 634 47.92 45.85 29.11
C ASP A 634 47.59 47.07 28.25
N PHE A 635 46.67 46.88 27.22
CA PHE A 635 46.28 48.01 26.35
C PHE A 635 45.61 49.12 27.11
N PHE A 636 46.02 50.38 26.74
CA PHE A 636 45.57 51.69 27.27
C PHE A 636 45.93 51.92 28.75
N THR A 637 46.72 51.02 29.34
CA THR A 637 47.27 51.17 30.70
C THR A 637 48.67 51.78 30.63
N PRO A 638 49.29 52.18 31.77
CA PRO A 638 50.69 52.64 31.78
C PRO A 638 51.72 51.67 31.19
N ARG A 639 51.37 50.32 31.17
CA ARG A 639 52.22 49.27 30.59
C ARG A 639 52.15 49.25 29.06
N TRP A 640 51.14 49.82 28.46
CA TRP A 640 50.94 49.87 27.03
C TRP A 640 51.97 50.70 26.27
N TYR A 641 52.41 51.81 26.87
CA TYR A 641 53.33 52.76 26.19
C TYR A 641 54.70 52.14 25.88
N PRO A 642 55.37 51.43 26.81
CA PRO A 642 56.67 50.85 26.51
C PRO A 642 56.58 49.47 25.85
N ASN A 643 55.43 48.80 25.82
CA ASN A 643 55.32 47.45 25.33
C ASN A 643 55.08 47.36 23.80
N THR A 644 55.33 46.11 23.27
CA THR A 644 55.12 45.75 21.85
C THR A 644 53.90 44.85 21.68
N ALA A 645 52.91 45.02 22.53
CA ALA A 645 51.70 44.17 22.57
C ALA A 645 51.03 44.04 21.19
N MET A 646 50.80 45.12 20.48
CA MET A 646 50.19 45.06 19.15
C MET A 646 51.06 44.27 18.15
N LYS A 647 52.39 44.45 18.20
CA LYS A 647 53.29 43.69 17.35
C LYS A 647 53.25 42.21 17.65
N GLN A 648 53.12 41.79 18.93
CA GLN A 648 52.93 40.39 19.29
C GLN A 648 51.60 39.84 18.77
N MET A 649 50.55 40.62 18.93
CA MET A 649 49.22 40.23 18.42
C MET A 649 49.20 40.04 16.89
N VAL A 650 49.87 40.95 16.17
CA VAL A 650 49.98 40.89 14.69
C VAL A 650 50.74 39.67 14.26
N VAL A 651 51.86 39.31 14.93
CA VAL A 651 52.64 38.08 14.64
C VAL A 651 51.79 36.84 14.87
N THR A 652 51.15 36.77 16.03
CA THR A 652 50.27 35.59 16.35
C THR A 652 49.07 35.54 15.40
N PHE A 653 48.50 36.65 14.99
CA PHE A 653 47.47 36.69 13.99
C PHE A 653 47.95 36.09 12.65
N GLU A 654 49.11 36.48 12.21
CA GLU A 654 49.74 36.00 10.96
C GLU A 654 50.02 34.50 11.05
N GLU A 655 50.50 33.99 12.19
CA GLU A 655 50.68 32.55 12.44
C GLU A 655 49.36 31.80 12.31
N TYR A 656 48.28 32.25 12.97
CA TYR A 656 46.96 31.60 12.85
C TYR A 656 46.43 31.59 11.41
N VAL A 657 46.51 32.70 10.68
CA VAL A 657 46.06 32.77 9.30
C VAL A 657 46.86 31.82 8.40
N ASN A 658 48.19 31.72 8.60
CA ASN A 658 49.04 30.84 7.78
C ASN A 658 48.80 29.36 8.11
N ASP A 659 48.64 29.00 9.37
CA ASP A 659 48.43 27.61 9.82
C ASP A 659 47.05 27.09 9.33
N TYR A 660 46.00 27.87 9.55
CA TYR A 660 44.65 27.44 9.22
C TYR A 660 44.30 27.60 7.72
N ARG A 661 45.03 28.41 6.94
CA ARG A 661 44.89 28.50 5.50
C ARG A 661 45.08 27.17 4.78
N GLN A 662 45.84 26.25 5.36
CA GLN A 662 46.14 24.94 4.75
C GLN A 662 45.03 23.92 4.99
N VAL A 663 44.31 24.04 6.08
CA VAL A 663 43.30 23.08 6.53
C VAL A 663 41.86 23.60 6.44
N LEU A 664 41.70 24.91 6.22
CA LEU A 664 40.42 25.57 6.02
C LEU A 664 40.07 25.64 4.52
N HIS A 665 38.81 25.41 4.19
CA HIS A 665 38.34 25.53 2.80
C HIS A 665 38.67 26.92 2.22
N HIS A 666 39.15 26.99 0.99
CA HIS A 666 39.64 28.21 0.38
C HIS A 666 38.61 29.34 0.39
N SER A 667 37.31 29.07 0.22
CA SER A 667 36.23 30.07 0.28
C SER A 667 36.04 30.69 1.67
N LEU A 668 36.49 30.04 2.73
CA LEU A 668 36.42 30.52 4.11
C LEU A 668 37.63 31.29 4.58
N VAL A 669 38.76 31.25 3.86
CA VAL A 669 40.03 31.86 4.29
C VAL A 669 39.88 33.39 4.40
N ASP A 670 39.24 34.02 3.45
CA ASP A 670 38.99 35.45 3.42
C ASP A 670 38.04 35.86 4.56
N ILE A 671 36.93 35.13 4.70
CA ILE A 671 35.94 35.34 5.78
C ILE A 671 36.58 35.15 7.17
N PHE A 672 37.43 34.09 7.29
CA PHE A 672 38.19 33.85 8.52
C PHE A 672 39.09 35.05 8.86
N THR A 673 39.85 35.55 7.88
CA THR A 673 40.76 36.68 8.04
C THR A 673 40.03 37.96 8.44
N GLU A 674 38.88 38.27 7.80
CA GLU A 674 38.04 39.40 8.14
C GLU A 674 37.45 39.30 9.56
N ILE A 675 36.85 38.15 9.93
CA ILE A 675 36.28 37.95 11.25
C ILE A 675 37.34 38.01 12.34
N PHE A 676 38.55 37.49 12.08
CA PHE A 676 39.64 37.51 13.04
C PHE A 676 40.19 38.94 13.22
N ALA A 677 40.28 39.74 12.14
CA ALA A 677 40.63 41.13 12.20
C ALA A 677 39.55 41.99 12.88
N ASP A 678 38.27 41.70 12.67
CA ASP A 678 37.14 42.31 13.37
C ASP A 678 37.21 42.05 14.88
N GLU A 679 37.48 40.82 15.29
CA GLU A 679 37.58 40.40 16.69
C GLU A 679 38.80 41.10 17.35
N LEU A 680 39.92 41.25 16.61
CA LEU A 680 41.08 42.03 17.04
C LEU A 680 40.67 43.48 17.34
N LEU A 681 39.97 44.13 16.41
CA LEU A 681 39.50 45.49 16.55
C LEU A 681 38.53 45.68 17.70
N VAL A 682 37.54 44.77 17.84
CA VAL A 682 36.55 44.79 18.92
C VAL A 682 37.22 44.66 20.28
N ASN A 683 38.16 43.74 20.42
CA ASN A 683 38.91 43.58 21.69
C ASN A 683 39.84 44.76 21.95
N TYR A 684 40.50 45.30 20.92
CA TYR A 684 41.34 46.49 21.07
C TYR A 684 40.51 47.69 21.54
N LEU A 685 39.39 48.01 20.90
CA LEU A 685 38.51 49.09 21.32
C LEU A 685 37.86 48.88 22.69
N SER A 686 37.51 47.61 23.00
CA SER A 686 36.95 47.24 24.31
C SER A 686 37.94 47.42 25.46
N SER A 687 39.24 47.37 25.15
CA SER A 687 40.35 47.56 26.12
C SER A 687 40.37 48.92 26.83
N VAL A 688 39.61 49.91 26.35
CA VAL A 688 39.31 51.12 27.08
C VAL A 688 38.76 50.89 28.49
N ARG A 689 38.15 49.74 28.70
CA ARG A 689 37.60 49.32 30.00
C ARG A 689 38.61 48.58 30.92
N ASN A 690 39.86 48.42 30.44
CA ASN A 690 40.88 47.78 31.24
C ASN A 690 41.10 48.54 32.55
N LYS A 691 41.37 47.80 33.64
CA LYS A 691 41.65 48.41 34.94
C LYS A 691 42.94 49.23 34.88
N GLY A 692 42.82 50.56 35.02
CA GLY A 692 43.91 51.50 34.90
C GLY A 692 44.11 52.09 33.52
N ALA A 693 43.19 51.87 32.54
CA ALA A 693 43.20 52.55 31.28
C ALA A 693 43.10 54.06 31.49
N ARG A 694 44.07 54.82 30.94
CA ARG A 694 44.15 56.31 31.07
C ARG A 694 44.87 56.89 29.87
N PHE A 695 44.28 57.96 29.34
CA PHE A 695 44.82 58.83 28.28
C PHE A 695 45.08 60.22 28.83
N ARG A 696 46.36 60.48 29.16
CA ARG A 696 46.77 61.83 29.66
C ARG A 696 47.30 62.68 28.50
N ARG A 697 46.99 63.92 28.45
CA ARG A 697 47.53 64.84 27.43
C ARG A 697 49.07 64.92 27.42
N ALA A 698 49.68 64.64 28.58
CA ALA A 698 51.15 64.64 28.72
C ALA A 698 51.80 63.34 28.18
N ASP A 699 50.99 62.21 27.98
CA ASP A 699 51.47 60.96 27.49
C ASP A 699 51.35 60.91 25.97
N PRO A 700 52.28 60.18 25.24
CA PRO A 700 52.24 60.11 23.75
C PRO A 700 51.20 59.10 23.23
N PHE A 701 50.00 59.16 23.73
CA PHE A 701 48.95 58.15 23.36
C PHE A 701 48.57 58.27 21.86
N ARG A 702 48.62 59.44 21.29
CA ARG A 702 48.31 59.60 19.84
C ARG A 702 49.33 58.86 18.99
N ASP A 703 50.61 59.05 19.27
CA ASP A 703 51.70 58.41 18.48
C ASP A 703 51.68 56.86 18.70
N LYS A 704 51.33 56.43 19.92
CA LYS A 704 51.21 55.00 20.26
C LYS A 704 50.04 54.35 19.57
N LEU A 705 48.86 55.00 19.56
CA LEU A 705 47.70 54.53 18.82
C LEU A 705 48.01 54.48 17.31
N PHE A 706 48.60 55.57 16.78
CA PHE A 706 48.99 55.56 15.38
C PHE A 706 49.96 54.44 15.01
N ASN A 707 50.97 54.20 15.87
CA ASN A 707 51.91 53.10 15.66
C ASN A 707 51.23 51.69 15.74
N ASP A 708 50.30 51.46 16.66
CA ASP A 708 49.54 50.22 16.77
C ASP A 708 48.68 50.03 15.51
N ILE A 709 47.97 51.02 15.06
CA ILE A 709 47.15 50.98 13.86
C ILE A 709 48.02 50.80 12.62
N SER A 710 49.18 51.47 12.50
CA SER A 710 50.13 51.30 11.40
C SER A 710 50.66 49.85 11.36
N THR A 711 51.03 49.30 12.53
CA THR A 711 51.49 47.92 12.63
C THR A 711 50.42 46.92 12.16
N ALA A 712 49.11 47.11 12.52
CA ALA A 712 48.04 46.33 12.02
C ALA A 712 47.82 46.53 10.49
N PHE A 713 47.96 47.72 9.99
CA PHE A 713 47.79 48.01 8.58
C PHE A 713 48.94 47.48 7.72
N GLU A 714 50.15 47.35 8.26
CA GLU A 714 51.25 46.65 7.61
C GLU A 714 50.91 45.18 7.36
N LEU A 715 50.31 44.50 8.38
CA LEU A 715 49.80 43.16 8.23
C LEU A 715 48.73 43.09 7.10
N PHE A 716 47.70 43.95 7.17
CA PHE A 716 46.59 43.98 6.19
C PHE A 716 47.03 44.30 4.76
N ASN A 717 48.17 44.99 4.57
CA ASN A 717 48.78 45.20 3.26
C ASN A 717 49.47 43.99 2.70
N ASN A 718 49.90 43.09 3.58
CA ASN A 718 50.64 41.87 3.22
C ASN A 718 49.76 40.65 3.08
N LEU A 719 48.44 40.82 3.28
CA LEU A 719 47.51 39.70 3.07
C LEU A 719 47.50 39.22 1.62
N PRO A 720 47.31 37.91 1.38
CA PRO A 720 47.34 37.34 0.02
C PRO A 720 46.22 37.89 -0.88
N ASN A 721 45.08 38.22 -0.33
CA ASN A 721 43.98 38.89 -1.05
C ASN A 721 43.96 40.40 -0.70
N PRO A 722 44.35 41.31 -1.62
CA PRO A 722 44.35 42.73 -1.38
C PRO A 722 42.98 43.35 -1.08
N ASP A 723 41.90 42.75 -1.67
CA ASP A 723 40.54 43.28 -1.49
C ASP A 723 40.08 43.05 -0.04
N VAL A 724 40.39 41.89 0.55
CA VAL A 724 40.17 41.62 1.99
C VAL A 724 40.94 42.61 2.86
N GLY A 725 42.20 42.81 2.57
CA GLY A 725 43.03 43.81 3.28
C GLY A 725 42.42 45.20 3.22
N GLN A 726 41.82 45.60 2.10
CA GLN A 726 41.16 46.88 1.94
C GLN A 726 39.82 46.93 2.71
N ALA A 727 39.01 45.85 2.70
CA ALA A 727 37.78 45.77 3.44
C ALA A 727 38.04 45.90 4.95
N ILE A 728 39.03 45.16 5.48
CA ILE A 728 39.46 45.23 6.86
C ILE A 728 39.86 46.66 7.26
N LYS A 729 40.71 47.31 6.40
CA LYS A 729 41.10 48.69 6.69
C LYS A 729 39.93 49.67 6.68
N GLN A 730 38.91 49.42 5.86
CA GLN A 730 37.69 50.23 5.86
C GLN A 730 36.94 50.10 7.20
N THR A 731 36.84 48.91 7.75
CA THR A 731 36.26 48.64 9.07
C THR A 731 37.07 49.30 10.17
N TRP A 732 38.39 49.21 10.09
CA TRP A 732 39.33 49.79 11.06
C TRP A 732 39.34 51.35 11.05
N ARG A 733 38.74 52.01 10.09
CA ARG A 733 38.58 53.47 10.07
C ARG A 733 37.81 54.00 11.28
N VAL A 734 37.06 53.18 12.01
CA VAL A 734 36.43 53.50 13.28
C VAL A 734 37.44 54.01 14.32
N THR A 735 38.73 53.67 14.18
CA THR A 735 39.82 54.17 15.03
C THR A 735 40.08 55.65 14.85
N GLU A 736 39.72 56.26 13.71
CA GLU A 736 39.86 57.71 13.49
C GLU A 736 38.92 58.56 14.35
N PRO A 737 37.59 58.31 14.36
CA PRO A 737 36.70 59.03 15.29
C PRO A 737 36.98 58.70 16.74
N PHE A 738 37.45 57.42 17.06
CA PHE A 738 37.92 57.09 18.40
C PHE A 738 39.09 58.01 18.86
N LEU A 739 40.10 58.11 18.01
CA LEU A 739 41.25 59.00 18.29
C LEU A 739 40.83 60.47 18.42
N ARG A 740 39.90 60.96 17.55
CA ARG A 740 39.37 62.32 17.63
C ARG A 740 38.63 62.52 18.94
N LEU A 741 37.79 61.63 19.37
CA LEU A 741 37.06 61.70 20.67
C LEU A 741 38.01 61.68 21.86
N LEU A 742 39.10 60.88 21.80
CA LEU A 742 40.14 60.92 22.88
C LEU A 742 40.92 62.20 22.91
N SER A 743 41.17 62.84 21.76
CA SER A 743 42.04 63.96 21.56
C SER A 743 41.33 65.28 21.66
N ALA A 744 40.03 65.39 21.56
CA ALA A 744 39.21 66.57 21.53
C ALA A 744 39.35 67.39 22.80
N ASP A 745 39.32 68.73 22.67
CA ASP A 745 39.19 69.62 23.82
C ASP A 745 37.82 69.48 24.47
N LYS A 746 37.72 69.86 25.79
CA LYS A 746 36.48 69.68 26.55
C LYS A 746 35.24 70.24 25.84
N ASP A 747 35.35 71.35 25.17
CA ASP A 747 34.25 71.99 24.46
C ASP A 747 33.89 71.34 23.14
N ALA A 748 34.83 70.65 22.48
CA ALA A 748 34.65 69.91 21.21
C ALA A 748 34.19 68.49 21.40
N VAL A 749 34.24 67.87 22.61
CA VAL A 749 33.88 66.47 22.89
C VAL A 749 32.46 66.15 22.42
N ALA A 750 31.55 67.08 22.63
CA ALA A 750 30.16 66.91 22.26
C ALA A 750 29.94 66.78 20.74
N ASP A 751 30.64 67.62 19.99
CA ASP A 751 30.56 67.68 18.52
C ASP A 751 31.22 66.49 17.91
N GLU A 752 32.36 66.02 18.44
CA GLU A 752 33.03 64.80 18.01
C GLU A 752 32.22 63.55 18.34
N PHE A 753 31.50 63.50 19.46
CA PHE A 753 30.56 62.45 19.81
C PHE A 753 29.39 62.38 18.83
N GLU A 754 28.75 63.49 18.51
CA GLU A 754 27.63 63.53 17.57
C GLU A 754 28.12 63.18 16.15
N ALA A 755 29.31 63.56 15.71
CA ALA A 755 29.92 63.12 14.45
C ALA A 755 30.20 61.63 14.45
N PHE A 756 30.69 61.04 15.55
CA PHE A 756 30.91 59.59 15.68
C PHE A 756 29.59 58.84 15.62
N LYS A 757 28.57 59.29 16.35
CA LYS A 757 27.24 58.68 16.36
C LYS A 757 26.55 58.78 14.99
N THR A 758 26.77 59.82 14.25
CA THR A 758 26.24 59.96 12.88
C THR A 758 26.89 58.98 11.90
N ALA A 759 28.19 58.71 12.05
CA ALA A 759 28.92 57.75 11.24
C ALA A 759 28.64 56.29 11.66
N TYR A 760 28.38 56.03 12.93
CA TYR A 760 28.15 54.71 13.53
C TYR A 760 26.89 54.74 14.41
N TRP A 761 25.74 54.54 13.81
CA TRP A 761 24.42 54.69 14.45
C TRP A 761 24.20 53.73 15.65
N ASP A 762 24.87 52.59 15.63
CA ASP A 762 24.83 51.51 16.64
C ASP A 762 25.87 51.66 17.77
N LEU A 763 26.53 52.80 17.86
CA LEU A 763 27.54 53.13 18.85
C LEU A 763 26.99 53.02 20.27
N GLN A 764 27.61 52.18 21.09
CA GLN A 764 27.21 51.92 22.47
C GLN A 764 27.57 53.07 23.39
N ILE A 765 26.56 53.74 23.98
CA ILE A 765 26.76 54.87 24.91
C ILE A 765 27.62 54.45 26.12
N SER A 766 27.47 53.25 26.63
CA SER A 766 28.26 52.68 27.72
C SER A 766 29.76 52.59 27.41
N TRP A 767 30.10 52.32 26.13
CA TRP A 767 31.50 52.34 25.70
C TRP A 767 32.05 53.78 25.60
N VAL A 768 31.28 54.69 25.04
CA VAL A 768 31.65 56.11 24.99
C VAL A 768 31.89 56.68 26.41
N GLU A 769 31.05 56.35 27.38
CA GLU A 769 31.30 56.74 28.79
C GLU A 769 32.60 56.14 29.30
N ALA A 770 32.98 54.93 28.93
CA ALA A 770 34.27 54.35 29.34
C ALA A 770 35.43 55.10 28.73
N VAL A 771 35.33 55.47 27.40
CA VAL A 771 36.32 56.31 26.71
C VAL A 771 36.48 57.69 27.44
N LEU A 772 35.37 58.35 27.73
CA LEU A 772 35.41 59.63 28.41
C LEU A 772 35.97 59.50 29.82
N ARG A 773 35.68 58.44 30.56
CA ARG A 773 36.25 58.21 31.92
C ARG A 773 37.74 57.94 31.88
N ALA A 774 38.26 57.41 30.82
CA ALA A 774 39.69 57.14 30.66
C ALA A 774 40.49 58.39 30.35
N ARG A 775 39.89 59.53 29.99
CA ARG A 775 40.51 60.81 29.75
C ARG A 775 40.90 61.43 31.09
N ASP A 776 41.99 62.29 31.11
CA ASP A 776 42.51 62.94 32.26
C ASP A 776 41.66 64.17 32.68
N ASP A 777 40.86 64.76 31.76
CA ASP A 777 39.96 65.90 31.94
C ASP A 777 38.48 65.54 32.23
N PHE A 778 38.21 64.30 32.60
CA PHE A 778 36.86 63.83 32.84
C PHE A 778 36.27 64.36 34.18
N GLU A 779 35.15 65.11 34.05
CA GLU A 779 34.35 65.54 35.20
C GLU A 779 32.95 64.89 35.22
N ARG A 780 32.60 64.20 36.32
CA ARG A 780 31.33 63.47 36.49
C ARG A 780 30.06 64.29 36.23
N GLY A 781 30.15 65.65 36.32
CA GLY A 781 28.97 66.51 36.14
C GLY A 781 28.59 66.84 34.70
N HIS A 782 29.47 66.61 33.71
CA HIS A 782 29.16 66.92 32.30
C HIS A 782 28.47 65.80 31.54
N ALA A 783 28.66 64.53 31.94
CA ALA A 783 28.03 63.36 31.27
C ALA A 783 26.51 63.28 31.56
N GLN A 784 26.02 63.85 32.70
CA GLN A 784 24.60 63.78 33.08
C GLN A 784 23.73 64.96 32.50
N ARG A 785 24.32 66.03 32.02
CA ARG A 785 23.54 67.25 31.62
C ARG A 785 22.97 67.17 30.18
N ARG A 786 23.29 66.18 29.35
CA ARG A 786 22.79 66.06 27.99
C ARG A 786 22.26 64.64 27.64
N GLN A 787 21.59 63.98 28.59
CA GLN A 787 20.61 62.95 28.22
C GLN A 787 19.36 63.69 27.72
N GLY A 788 19.42 64.18 26.47
CA GLY A 788 18.22 64.60 25.77
C GLY A 788 17.25 63.39 25.62
N PRO A 789 15.93 63.65 25.51
CA PRO A 789 14.95 62.59 25.47
C PRO A 789 15.29 61.58 24.37
N ARG A 790 15.18 60.29 24.70
CA ARG A 790 15.17 59.22 23.72
C ARG A 790 14.09 59.52 22.69
N ARG A 791 14.42 60.18 21.59
CA ARG A 791 13.56 60.25 20.43
C ARG A 791 13.70 58.93 19.70
N ALA A 792 12.63 58.14 19.74
CA ALA A 792 12.31 57.15 18.77
C ALA A 792 12.01 57.88 17.44
N ASP A 793 13.05 58.31 16.72
CA ASP A 793 12.93 58.69 15.31
C ASP A 793 13.18 57.41 14.50
N GLY A 794 12.12 56.92 13.84
CA GLY A 794 12.18 55.90 12.81
C GLY A 794 12.98 56.41 11.60
N ARG A 795 14.29 56.47 11.72
CA ARG A 795 15.22 56.47 10.60
C ARG A 795 15.48 55.01 10.25
N ASP A 796 15.45 54.66 8.98
CA ASP A 796 15.91 53.37 8.48
C ASP A 796 17.26 53.06 9.13
N GLU A 797 17.25 52.07 10.01
CA GLU A 797 18.46 51.54 10.65
C GLU A 797 19.30 50.94 9.50
N GLY A 798 20.44 51.58 9.17
CA GLY A 798 21.38 51.01 8.21
C GLY A 798 21.95 49.68 8.71
N PRO A 799 22.74 48.95 7.93
CA PRO A 799 23.36 47.68 8.35
C PRO A 799 24.19 47.90 9.63
N GLU A 800 24.17 46.94 10.55
CA GLU A 800 24.96 46.97 11.77
C GLU A 800 26.45 47.17 11.46
N THR A 801 27.10 48.08 12.22
CA THR A 801 28.53 48.32 12.10
C THR A 801 29.31 47.53 13.15
N ILE A 802 30.66 47.59 13.07
CA ILE A 802 31.54 46.94 14.04
C ILE A 802 31.26 47.39 15.49
N MET A 803 30.70 48.64 15.66
CA MET A 803 30.42 49.22 16.96
C MET A 803 29.30 48.53 17.72
N SER A 804 28.43 47.78 17.06
CA SER A 804 27.42 46.93 17.71
C SER A 804 28.09 45.85 18.59
N LYS A 805 29.25 45.32 18.15
CA LYS A 805 30.03 44.27 18.82
C LYS A 805 30.93 44.80 19.96
N VAL A 806 31.28 46.12 19.97
CA VAL A 806 32.15 46.71 20.98
C VAL A 806 31.35 47.05 22.27
N LYS A 807 31.58 46.28 23.32
CA LYS A 807 30.84 46.36 24.59
C LYS A 807 31.48 47.31 25.57
#